data_84106a644913642d091cfba64a78580f
#
_entry.id   84106a644913642d091cfba64a78580f
#
_cell.length_a   1.000
_cell.length_b   1.000
_cell.length_c   1.000
_cell.angle_alpha   90.00
_cell.angle_beta   90.00
_cell.angle_gamma   90.00
#
_symmetry.space_group_name_H-M   'P 1'
#
loop_
_entity.id
_entity.type
_entity.pdbx_description
1 polymer ?
#
loop_
_entity_poly.entity_id
_entity_poly.type
_entity_poly.pdbx_seq_one_letter_code
_entity_poly.pdbx_strand_id
1 'polypeptide(L)'
;MARNLKYTRNIGIMAHIDAGKTTTSERILYYTGKTHKMGEVHEGAATMDWMVQEQERGITITSAATTAFWRYNGEQYQINLIDTPGHVDFTVEVERSLRVLDGTIATFCAVGRVQPQSETVWRQADKYHVPKIAYVNKMDRTGADFLAVVEDINEKLGARSIPICLPIGAEEHFEGIVDLIAKKAYYYDGNSKELHNYEEKPIPEEMQAEVEEWRGKLIESIAEYNDEILEKFFEDPDSITEQEIIDALRKATIDMAVVPTCCGSSFKNKGVQFLLDAVMRYLPSPLDKGSVFGMNPRTDEQVERKPVDTDPFCGLVFKIATDPFVGRLAFVRAYSGRLNAGTQVLNTRSGKKERVVRLYQMHSNKQNPIDFVEAGDICAAVGFKELRTGDTICEESHPIVLESMTFPDPVIGIAVEPKTQQDLDKLGIALGKLSEEDPTFTVQTNQDTGQTIISGMGELHLDIIVDRLRREFGVEINQGAPQVNYREAVTAPYTHRQVFKKQTGGRGKFADIQVEIGPTDEGVTGLQFVDEVKGGNIPREFIPSVEKGFQSAMSNGILAGFPMTSLKVRLLDGSFHPVDSDALSFEICARLAFRKALGKCAPVLMEPIMSLEVVTPEDYMGEVVGDLNRRRGQIVDMDSKGNARIVKAKVPLSEQFGYVTVLRTLTSGRATSTMEFSHYAEVPASLAKEVIDKQGHRKVLDDEE
;
A
#
# COMPACT_ATOMS: atom_id res chain seq x y z
N MET A 1 -24.98 25.43 -4.59
CA MET A 1 -24.84 24.99 -5.99
C MET A 1 -24.59 23.50 -5.96
N ALA A 2 -25.21 22.73 -6.86
CA ALA A 2 -24.87 21.31 -6.99
C ALA A 2 -23.38 21.20 -7.37
N ARG A 3 -22.66 20.36 -6.65
CA ARG A 3 -21.24 20.12 -6.89
C ARG A 3 -21.05 19.41 -8.25
N ASN A 4 -20.13 19.89 -9.05
CA ASN A 4 -19.82 19.23 -10.31
C ASN A 4 -18.55 18.36 -10.13
N LEU A 5 -18.72 17.04 -10.09
CA LEU A 5 -17.66 16.07 -9.92
C LEU A 5 -16.54 16.16 -10.98
N LYS A 6 -16.83 16.75 -12.15
CA LYS A 6 -15.83 17.05 -13.18
C LYS A 6 -14.65 17.86 -12.61
N TYR A 7 -14.91 18.73 -11.63
CA TYR A 7 -13.94 19.60 -10.99
C TYR A 7 -13.41 19.05 -9.66
N THR A 8 -13.51 17.75 -9.43
CA THR A 8 -12.92 17.06 -8.27
C THR A 8 -11.69 16.27 -8.70
N ARG A 9 -10.64 16.31 -7.88
CA ARG A 9 -9.42 15.51 -8.05
C ARG A 9 -9.08 14.83 -6.73
N ASN A 10 -9.13 13.51 -6.71
CA ASN A 10 -8.68 12.71 -5.58
C ASN A 10 -7.28 12.20 -5.92
N ILE A 11 -6.27 12.85 -5.38
CA ILE A 11 -4.88 12.62 -5.77
C ILE A 11 -4.02 12.25 -4.59
N GLY A 12 -3.02 11.41 -4.85
CA GLY A 12 -1.93 11.12 -3.94
C GLY A 12 -0.61 11.68 -4.42
N ILE A 13 0.34 11.80 -3.51
CA ILE A 13 1.74 12.05 -3.86
C ILE A 13 2.53 10.83 -3.43
N MET A 14 3.16 10.15 -4.38
CA MET A 14 4.04 9.03 -4.15
C MET A 14 5.48 9.40 -4.51
N ALA A 15 6.44 8.94 -3.72
CA ALA A 15 7.85 9.23 -3.93
C ALA A 15 8.73 8.25 -3.14
N HIS A 16 9.99 8.13 -3.54
CA HIS A 16 11.00 7.57 -2.65
C HIS A 16 11.37 8.52 -1.51
N ILE A 17 12.07 8.01 -0.51
CA ILE A 17 12.58 8.80 0.62
C ILE A 17 13.44 9.96 0.07
N ASP A 18 13.29 11.13 0.65
CA ASP A 18 14.03 12.35 0.28
C ASP A 18 13.78 12.88 -1.15
N ALA A 19 12.78 12.41 -1.91
CA ALA A 19 12.43 13.05 -3.18
C ALA A 19 11.78 14.44 -3.01
N GLY A 20 11.36 14.78 -1.79
CA GLY A 20 10.71 16.04 -1.45
C GLY A 20 9.19 15.98 -1.50
N LYS A 21 8.61 14.80 -1.24
CA LYS A 21 7.18 14.56 -1.19
C LYS A 21 6.46 15.52 -0.25
N THR A 22 6.79 15.51 1.04
CA THR A 22 6.16 16.38 2.05
C THR A 22 6.34 17.86 1.74
N THR A 23 7.53 18.27 1.26
CA THR A 23 7.75 19.64 0.81
C THR A 23 6.81 20.03 -0.34
N THR A 24 6.59 19.12 -1.29
CA THR A 24 5.66 19.36 -2.41
C THR A 24 4.21 19.43 -1.91
N SER A 25 3.79 18.55 -1.00
CA SER A 25 2.47 18.58 -0.35
C SER A 25 2.24 19.91 0.36
N GLU A 26 3.21 20.37 1.16
CA GLU A 26 3.14 21.65 1.89
C GLU A 26 3.05 22.86 0.94
N ARG A 27 3.76 22.85 -0.19
CA ARG A 27 3.66 23.92 -1.20
C ARG A 27 2.30 23.91 -1.91
N ILE A 28 1.76 22.73 -2.21
CA ILE A 28 0.39 22.61 -2.75
C ILE A 28 -0.62 23.22 -1.77
N LEU A 29 -0.52 22.90 -0.46
CA LEU A 29 -1.40 23.46 0.56
C LEU A 29 -1.24 24.96 0.72
N TYR A 30 -0.03 25.48 0.60
CA TYR A 30 0.25 26.91 0.65
C TYR A 30 -0.37 27.66 -0.53
N TYR A 31 -0.10 27.22 -1.76
CA TYR A 31 -0.63 27.86 -2.97
C TYR A 31 -2.16 27.76 -3.10
N THR A 32 -2.76 26.74 -2.54
CA THR A 32 -4.22 26.62 -2.46
C THR A 32 -4.83 27.43 -1.30
N GLY A 33 -4.03 28.18 -0.56
CA GLY A 33 -4.47 29.04 0.55
C GLY A 33 -4.96 28.27 1.79
N LYS A 34 -4.66 26.97 1.86
CA LYS A 34 -5.07 26.12 2.99
C LYS A 34 -4.19 26.31 4.22
N THR A 35 -2.92 26.65 4.02
CA THR A 35 -1.98 27.02 5.07
C THR A 35 -1.47 28.44 4.85
N HIS A 36 -1.26 29.19 5.93
CA HIS A 36 -0.74 30.56 5.86
C HIS A 36 0.79 30.64 6.02
N LYS A 37 1.42 29.52 6.36
CA LYS A 37 2.87 29.40 6.49
C LYS A 37 3.35 28.22 5.65
N MET A 38 4.50 28.38 5.02
CA MET A 38 5.20 27.28 4.38
C MET A 38 5.81 26.42 5.48
N GLY A 39 5.30 25.19 5.67
CA GLY A 39 5.89 24.22 6.59
C GLY A 39 7.21 23.70 6.05
N GLU A 40 8.26 23.75 6.85
CA GLU A 40 9.55 23.16 6.52
C GLU A 40 9.71 21.83 7.27
N VAL A 41 10.01 20.76 6.53
CA VAL A 41 10.14 19.40 7.09
C VAL A 41 11.28 19.35 8.11
N HIS A 42 12.41 20.02 7.82
CA HIS A 42 13.57 20.04 8.71
C HIS A 42 13.35 20.81 10.03
N GLU A 43 12.32 21.66 10.07
CA GLU A 43 11.96 22.43 11.27
C GLU A 43 10.80 21.76 12.05
N GLY A 44 10.32 20.58 11.60
CA GLY A 44 9.16 19.89 12.19
C GLY A 44 7.84 20.69 12.07
N ALA A 45 7.76 21.62 11.11
CA ALA A 45 6.64 22.53 10.93
C ALA A 45 5.66 22.10 9.83
N ALA A 46 5.87 20.94 9.23
CA ALA A 46 5.02 20.39 8.16
C ALA A 46 3.62 20.04 8.69
N THR A 47 2.58 20.50 8.00
CA THR A 47 1.18 20.28 8.39
C THR A 47 0.73 18.82 8.15
N MET A 48 1.25 18.19 7.08
CA MET A 48 0.88 16.83 6.72
C MET A 48 1.57 15.78 7.60
N ASP A 49 2.79 16.02 8.06
CA ASP A 49 3.51 15.19 9.02
C ASP A 49 3.15 15.66 10.46
N TRP A 50 1.98 15.25 10.92
CA TRP A 50 1.40 15.74 12.18
C TRP A 50 1.82 14.93 13.41
N MET A 51 2.32 13.69 13.22
CA MET A 51 2.83 12.87 14.32
C MET A 51 4.22 13.36 14.77
N VAL A 52 4.46 13.32 16.08
CA VAL A 52 5.78 13.70 16.63
C VAL A 52 6.88 12.82 16.03
N GLN A 53 6.61 11.53 15.80
CA GLN A 53 7.53 10.58 15.19
C GLN A 53 7.88 10.93 13.75
N GLU A 54 6.93 11.44 12.98
CA GLU A 54 7.14 11.92 11.61
C GLU A 54 8.05 13.15 11.61
N GLN A 55 7.76 14.11 12.51
CA GLN A 55 8.51 15.36 12.62
C GLN A 55 9.95 15.13 13.08
N GLU A 56 10.17 14.28 14.09
CA GLU A 56 11.51 13.98 14.62
C GLU A 56 12.36 13.18 13.61
N ARG A 57 11.76 12.30 12.82
CA ARG A 57 12.47 11.44 11.87
C ARG A 57 12.54 12.02 10.46
N GLY A 58 11.73 13.03 10.16
CA GLY A 58 11.63 13.66 8.84
C GLY A 58 11.04 12.74 7.76
N ILE A 59 10.22 11.76 8.15
CA ILE A 59 9.57 10.79 7.25
C ILE A 59 8.07 10.75 7.51
N THR A 60 7.26 10.61 6.47
CA THR A 60 5.83 10.34 6.60
C THR A 60 5.62 8.87 6.95
N ILE A 61 4.87 8.61 8.01
CA ILE A 61 4.56 7.27 8.53
C ILE A 61 3.13 6.89 8.16
N THR A 62 2.18 7.80 8.43
CA THR A 62 0.76 7.58 8.15
C THR A 62 0.27 8.51 7.05
N SER A 63 -0.63 8.02 6.19
CA SER A 63 -1.25 8.86 5.18
C SER A 63 -2.13 9.93 5.83
N ALA A 64 -1.97 11.18 5.43
CA ALA A 64 -2.80 12.30 5.84
C ALA A 64 -3.66 12.77 4.66
N ALA A 65 -4.94 13.05 4.92
CA ALA A 65 -5.87 13.53 3.91
C ALA A 65 -6.23 14.99 4.16
N THR A 66 -6.16 15.82 3.13
CA THR A 66 -6.53 17.23 3.19
C THR A 66 -7.29 17.64 1.94
N THR A 67 -8.40 18.38 2.15
CA THR A 67 -9.15 18.97 1.04
C THR A 67 -8.70 20.41 0.82
N ALA A 68 -8.32 20.74 -0.41
CA ALA A 68 -7.88 22.05 -0.85
C ALA A 68 -8.66 22.48 -2.11
N PHE A 69 -8.54 23.73 -2.51
CA PHE A 69 -9.21 24.26 -3.69
C PHE A 69 -8.21 25.02 -4.57
N TRP A 70 -8.26 24.74 -5.87
CA TRP A 70 -7.45 25.44 -6.87
C TRP A 70 -8.33 26.04 -7.96
N ARG A 71 -8.02 27.24 -8.41
CA ARG A 71 -8.75 27.88 -9.52
C ARG A 71 -7.95 27.75 -10.81
N TYR A 72 -8.56 27.09 -11.80
CA TYR A 72 -7.98 26.88 -13.11
C TYR A 72 -9.01 27.21 -14.20
N ASN A 73 -8.62 28.01 -15.20
CA ASN A 73 -9.51 28.50 -16.29
C ASN A 73 -10.86 29.05 -15.80
N GLY A 74 -10.84 29.82 -14.73
CA GLY A 74 -12.04 30.45 -14.16
C GLY A 74 -12.90 29.53 -13.28
N GLU A 75 -12.67 28.22 -13.31
CA GLU A 75 -13.40 27.21 -12.53
C GLU A 75 -12.66 26.87 -11.24
N GLN A 76 -13.42 26.56 -10.19
CA GLN A 76 -12.87 26.13 -8.92
C GLN A 76 -12.85 24.62 -8.82
N TYR A 77 -11.67 24.05 -8.73
CA TYR A 77 -11.44 22.62 -8.51
C TYR A 77 -11.30 22.30 -7.03
N GLN A 78 -11.89 21.20 -6.60
CA GLN A 78 -11.63 20.61 -5.29
C GLN A 78 -10.57 19.52 -5.43
N ILE A 79 -9.55 19.60 -4.60
CA ILE A 79 -8.47 18.63 -4.51
C ILE A 79 -8.56 17.93 -3.17
N ASN A 80 -8.78 16.63 -3.17
CA ASN A 80 -8.58 15.78 -2.01
C ASN A 80 -7.18 15.18 -2.12
N LEU A 81 -6.24 15.76 -1.39
CA LEU A 81 -4.84 15.35 -1.40
C LEU A 81 -4.60 14.34 -0.30
N ILE A 82 -4.05 13.18 -0.65
CA ILE A 82 -3.57 12.17 0.31
C ILE A 82 -2.05 12.10 0.20
N ASP A 83 -1.37 12.47 1.28
CA ASP A 83 0.08 12.31 1.40
C ASP A 83 0.39 10.89 1.87
N THR A 84 1.18 10.14 1.09
CA THR A 84 1.46 8.72 1.37
C THR A 84 2.88 8.54 1.91
N PRO A 85 3.15 7.53 2.76
CA PRO A 85 4.52 7.22 3.18
C PRO A 85 5.45 6.93 2.00
N GLY A 86 6.73 7.21 2.17
CA GLY A 86 7.76 6.87 1.19
C GLY A 86 8.65 5.70 1.60
N HIS A 87 8.48 5.16 2.82
CA HIS A 87 9.32 4.10 3.36
C HIS A 87 8.71 2.72 3.11
N VAL A 88 9.55 1.73 2.80
CA VAL A 88 9.10 0.36 2.46
C VAL A 88 8.35 -0.36 3.58
N ASP A 89 8.64 -0.06 4.84
CA ASP A 89 7.94 -0.65 5.99
C ASP A 89 6.45 -0.21 6.06
N PHE A 90 6.09 0.87 5.32
CA PHE A 90 4.74 1.43 5.26
C PHE A 90 4.08 1.29 3.88
N THR A 91 4.52 0.34 3.06
CA THR A 91 3.95 0.10 1.72
C THR A 91 2.44 -0.16 1.74
N VAL A 92 1.93 -0.73 2.83
CA VAL A 92 0.50 -0.95 3.02
C VAL A 92 -0.30 0.34 3.13
N GLU A 93 0.26 1.37 3.77
CA GLU A 93 -0.36 2.71 3.78
C GLU A 93 -0.45 3.29 2.37
N VAL A 94 0.58 3.05 1.54
CA VAL A 94 0.58 3.45 0.13
C VAL A 94 -0.50 2.69 -0.64
N GLU A 95 -0.59 1.36 -0.49
CA GLU A 95 -1.61 0.54 -1.17
C GLU A 95 -3.03 0.95 -0.79
N ARG A 96 -3.29 1.18 0.50
CA ARG A 96 -4.59 1.66 0.99
C ARG A 96 -5.00 2.98 0.35
N SER A 97 -4.05 3.89 0.24
CA SER A 97 -4.27 5.20 -0.38
C SER A 97 -4.50 5.07 -1.88
N LEU A 98 -3.66 4.33 -2.60
CA LEU A 98 -3.79 4.13 -4.05
C LEU A 98 -5.13 3.50 -4.45
N ARG A 99 -5.69 2.63 -3.62
CA ARG A 99 -7.00 1.98 -3.87
C ARG A 99 -8.15 2.98 -4.00
N VAL A 100 -8.04 4.15 -3.34
CA VAL A 100 -9.11 5.16 -3.29
C VAL A 100 -8.78 6.43 -4.08
N LEU A 101 -7.60 6.50 -4.68
CA LEU A 101 -7.18 7.62 -5.51
C LEU A 101 -7.66 7.48 -6.95
N ASP A 102 -7.94 8.62 -7.57
CA ASP A 102 -8.27 8.68 -9.01
C ASP A 102 -6.99 8.92 -9.84
N GLY A 103 -6.01 9.62 -9.28
CA GLY A 103 -4.72 9.87 -9.90
C GLY A 103 -3.61 10.11 -8.89
N THR A 104 -2.37 10.15 -9.31
CA THR A 104 -1.22 10.38 -8.42
C THR A 104 -0.12 11.22 -9.07
N ILE A 105 0.61 11.95 -8.22
CA ILE A 105 1.84 12.64 -8.58
C ILE A 105 3.01 11.75 -8.15
N ALA A 106 3.79 11.26 -9.12
CA ALA A 106 5.02 10.53 -8.88
C ALA A 106 6.20 11.51 -8.82
N THR A 107 6.72 11.76 -7.62
CA THR A 107 7.81 12.71 -7.42
C THR A 107 9.15 12.01 -7.46
N PHE A 108 10.04 12.48 -8.34
CA PHE A 108 11.41 12.01 -8.50
C PHE A 108 12.40 13.09 -8.10
N CYS A 109 13.57 12.69 -7.64
CA CYS A 109 14.67 13.61 -7.39
C CYS A 109 15.49 13.80 -8.68
N ALA A 110 15.72 15.04 -9.13
CA ALA A 110 16.49 15.35 -10.33
C ALA A 110 17.93 14.80 -10.31
N VAL A 111 18.50 14.60 -9.12
CA VAL A 111 19.84 14.04 -8.92
C VAL A 111 19.78 12.53 -8.67
N GLY A 112 18.88 12.09 -7.79
CA GLY A 112 18.72 10.68 -7.40
C GLY A 112 18.07 9.82 -8.48
N ARG A 113 17.34 10.41 -9.43
CA ARG A 113 16.63 9.77 -10.53
C ARG A 113 15.64 8.70 -10.06
N VAL A 114 15.42 7.64 -10.85
CA VAL A 114 14.59 6.49 -10.47
C VAL A 114 15.36 5.62 -9.49
N GLN A 115 14.79 5.39 -8.31
CA GLN A 115 15.31 4.51 -7.26
C GLN A 115 14.37 3.31 -7.07
N PRO A 116 14.80 2.22 -6.43
CA PRO A 116 13.98 1.00 -6.24
C PRO A 116 12.66 1.24 -5.53
N GLN A 117 12.67 2.13 -4.53
CA GLN A 117 11.43 2.52 -3.87
C GLN A 117 10.45 3.20 -4.85
N SER A 118 11.00 3.96 -5.83
CA SER A 118 10.17 4.53 -6.90
C SER A 118 9.54 3.43 -7.76
N GLU A 119 10.30 2.35 -8.08
CA GLU A 119 9.78 1.20 -8.82
C GLU A 119 8.66 0.50 -8.05
N THR A 120 8.84 0.28 -6.75
CA THR A 120 7.84 -0.38 -5.91
C THR A 120 6.52 0.39 -5.87
N VAL A 121 6.56 1.69 -5.55
CA VAL A 121 5.33 2.50 -5.50
C VAL A 121 4.71 2.71 -6.88
N TRP A 122 5.53 2.73 -7.94
CA TRP A 122 5.07 2.79 -9.32
C TRP A 122 4.28 1.54 -9.71
N ARG A 123 4.82 0.34 -9.45
CA ARG A 123 4.14 -0.94 -9.69
C ARG A 123 2.85 -1.06 -8.89
N GLN A 124 2.83 -0.56 -7.65
CA GLN A 124 1.59 -0.52 -6.86
C GLN A 124 0.53 0.38 -7.52
N ALA A 125 0.93 1.56 -8.03
CA ALA A 125 0.01 2.43 -8.75
C ALA A 125 -0.50 1.78 -10.06
N ASP A 126 0.34 1.01 -10.76
CA ASP A 126 -0.06 0.23 -11.95
C ASP A 126 -1.06 -0.88 -11.59
N LYS A 127 -0.80 -1.62 -10.50
CA LYS A 127 -1.70 -2.66 -9.98
C LYS A 127 -3.13 -2.14 -9.75
N TYR A 128 -3.26 -0.91 -9.24
CA TYR A 128 -4.56 -0.28 -8.98
C TYR A 128 -5.06 0.60 -10.15
N HIS A 129 -4.41 0.56 -11.29
CA HIS A 129 -4.78 1.34 -12.49
C HIS A 129 -4.94 2.83 -12.18
N VAL A 130 -3.97 3.41 -11.47
CA VAL A 130 -3.96 4.83 -11.08
C VAL A 130 -3.12 5.63 -12.07
N PRO A 131 -3.72 6.52 -12.87
CA PRO A 131 -3.01 7.43 -13.77
C PRO A 131 -2.03 8.33 -13.02
N LYS A 132 -0.91 8.68 -13.67
CA LYS A 132 0.21 9.35 -13.05
C LYS A 132 0.62 10.60 -13.81
N ILE A 133 1.09 11.61 -13.05
CA ILE A 133 1.96 12.69 -13.55
C ILE A 133 3.30 12.52 -12.86
N ALA A 134 4.39 12.57 -13.61
CA ALA A 134 5.73 12.58 -13.04
C ALA A 134 6.17 14.02 -12.75
N TYR A 135 6.70 14.23 -11.55
CA TYR A 135 7.26 15.53 -11.13
C TYR A 135 8.71 15.38 -10.73
N VAL A 136 9.61 15.94 -11.53
CA VAL A 136 11.06 15.94 -11.27
C VAL A 136 11.39 17.14 -10.39
N ASN A 137 11.57 16.87 -9.10
CA ASN A 137 11.83 17.86 -8.05
C ASN A 137 13.32 18.04 -7.79
N LYS A 138 13.67 19.10 -7.09
CA LYS A 138 15.05 19.46 -6.69
C LYS A 138 15.95 19.83 -7.87
N MET A 139 15.37 20.51 -8.86
CA MET A 139 16.12 21.04 -10.01
C MET A 139 17.19 22.07 -9.65
N ASP A 140 17.13 22.59 -8.41
CA ASP A 140 18.08 23.53 -7.83
C ASP A 140 19.35 22.87 -7.26
N ARG A 141 19.44 21.55 -7.27
CA ARG A 141 20.60 20.84 -6.70
C ARG A 141 21.66 20.56 -7.75
N THR A 142 22.93 20.59 -7.32
CA THR A 142 24.09 20.21 -8.16
C THR A 142 23.94 18.80 -8.68
N GLY A 143 24.11 18.60 -9.99
CA GLY A 143 23.92 17.32 -10.69
C GLY A 143 22.47 17.06 -11.11
N ALA A 144 21.57 18.06 -11.02
CA ALA A 144 20.19 17.92 -11.47
C ALA A 144 20.12 17.83 -13.00
N ASP A 145 19.46 16.76 -13.50
CA ASP A 145 19.27 16.50 -14.92
C ASP A 145 17.85 15.99 -15.17
N PHE A 146 17.01 16.85 -15.74
CA PHE A 146 15.60 16.55 -16.01
C PHE A 146 15.42 15.45 -17.05
N LEU A 147 16.10 15.58 -18.20
CA LEU A 147 15.93 14.65 -19.31
C LEU A 147 16.45 13.26 -19.00
N ALA A 148 17.53 13.17 -18.22
CA ALA A 148 18.02 11.89 -17.76
C ALA A 148 17.05 11.18 -16.78
N VAL A 149 16.23 11.92 -16.01
CA VAL A 149 15.16 11.32 -15.22
C VAL A 149 14.03 10.81 -16.11
N VAL A 150 13.67 11.55 -17.15
CA VAL A 150 12.66 11.12 -18.14
C VAL A 150 13.09 9.81 -18.80
N GLU A 151 14.36 9.70 -19.22
CA GLU A 151 14.94 8.49 -19.78
C GLU A 151 14.91 7.31 -18.81
N ASP A 152 15.34 7.53 -17.56
CA ASP A 152 15.28 6.54 -16.48
C ASP A 152 13.85 6.02 -16.23
N ILE A 153 12.83 6.89 -16.30
CA ILE A 153 11.41 6.49 -16.16
C ILE A 153 11.01 5.57 -17.31
N ASN A 154 11.41 5.91 -18.55
CA ASN A 154 11.10 5.09 -19.71
C ASN A 154 11.79 3.73 -19.67
N GLU A 155 13.07 3.69 -19.33
CA GLU A 155 13.88 2.46 -19.35
C GLU A 155 13.58 1.56 -18.15
N LYS A 156 13.54 2.13 -16.91
CA LYS A 156 13.45 1.33 -15.68
C LYS A 156 12.03 1.02 -15.26
N LEU A 157 11.08 1.94 -15.52
CA LEU A 157 9.69 1.75 -15.16
C LEU A 157 8.83 1.23 -16.34
N GLY A 158 9.41 1.15 -17.55
CA GLY A 158 8.70 0.71 -18.74
C GLY A 158 7.53 1.63 -19.11
N ALA A 159 7.61 2.91 -18.72
CA ALA A 159 6.56 3.90 -18.95
C ALA A 159 6.89 4.76 -20.19
N ARG A 160 5.89 5.39 -20.77
CA ARG A 160 6.07 6.40 -21.81
C ARG A 160 5.97 7.79 -21.17
N SER A 161 7.07 8.23 -20.53
CA SER A 161 7.20 9.54 -19.91
C SER A 161 7.48 10.60 -20.97
N ILE A 162 6.65 11.64 -21.02
CA ILE A 162 6.75 12.73 -21.99
C ILE A 162 6.85 14.07 -21.27
N PRO A 163 7.92 14.86 -21.50
CA PRO A 163 8.00 16.22 -21.01
C PRO A 163 6.84 17.08 -21.49
N ILE A 164 6.20 17.80 -20.55
CA ILE A 164 5.22 18.86 -20.84
C ILE A 164 5.82 20.24 -20.63
N CYS A 165 7.01 20.30 -20.05
CA CYS A 165 7.82 21.50 -19.91
C CYS A 165 9.30 21.16 -19.98
N LEU A 166 10.12 22.16 -20.25
CA LEU A 166 11.59 22.09 -20.14
C LEU A 166 12.08 23.05 -19.08
N PRO A 167 13.16 22.73 -18.32
CA PRO A 167 13.73 23.64 -17.36
C PRO A 167 14.49 24.80 -18.02
N ILE A 168 14.36 26.01 -17.50
CA ILE A 168 15.20 27.15 -17.85
C ILE A 168 16.35 27.19 -16.86
N GLY A 169 17.54 26.83 -17.33
CA GLY A 169 18.70 26.63 -16.48
C GLY A 169 18.64 25.34 -15.66
N ALA A 170 19.72 25.09 -14.91
CA ALA A 170 19.85 23.92 -14.03
C ALA A 170 20.63 24.30 -12.77
N GLU A 171 20.53 23.49 -11.73
CA GLU A 171 21.26 23.67 -10.48
C GLU A 171 20.98 25.07 -9.84
N GLU A 172 22.04 25.80 -9.47
CA GLU A 172 21.90 27.16 -8.90
C GLU A 172 21.28 28.16 -9.89
N HIS A 173 21.35 27.86 -11.18
CA HIS A 173 20.81 28.67 -12.27
C HIS A 173 19.44 28.23 -12.74
N PHE A 174 18.76 27.34 -12.03
CA PHE A 174 17.37 26.99 -12.32
C PHE A 174 16.45 28.17 -12.03
N GLU A 175 15.98 28.85 -13.08
CA GLU A 175 15.18 30.08 -12.96
C GLU A 175 13.69 29.86 -13.25
N GLY A 176 13.36 28.88 -14.09
CA GLY A 176 11.98 28.70 -14.52
C GLY A 176 11.75 27.48 -15.39
N ILE A 177 10.65 27.49 -16.11
CA ILE A 177 10.25 26.44 -17.03
C ILE A 177 9.69 27.02 -18.34
N VAL A 178 9.82 26.28 -19.43
CA VAL A 178 9.11 26.53 -20.68
C VAL A 178 7.97 25.54 -20.81
N ASP A 179 6.73 26.00 -20.90
CA ASP A 179 5.56 25.18 -21.23
C ASP A 179 5.60 24.84 -22.73
N LEU A 180 5.73 23.54 -23.04
CA LEU A 180 5.80 23.04 -24.41
C LEU A 180 4.47 23.14 -25.16
N ILE A 181 3.36 23.20 -24.45
CA ILE A 181 2.01 23.24 -25.02
C ILE A 181 1.64 24.69 -25.36
N ALA A 182 1.74 25.58 -24.36
CA ALA A 182 1.41 26.99 -24.53
C ALA A 182 2.50 27.80 -25.24
N LYS A 183 3.72 27.24 -25.42
CA LYS A 183 4.90 27.93 -25.96
C LYS A 183 5.24 29.23 -25.19
N LYS A 184 5.28 29.13 -23.85
CA LYS A 184 5.52 30.25 -22.93
C LYS A 184 6.59 29.89 -21.91
N ALA A 185 7.39 30.89 -21.53
CA ALA A 185 8.38 30.74 -20.48
C ALA A 185 7.90 31.39 -19.18
N TYR A 186 8.00 30.66 -18.06
CA TYR A 186 7.64 31.12 -16.73
C TYR A 186 8.89 31.20 -15.86
N TYR A 187 9.24 32.42 -15.42
CA TYR A 187 10.36 32.70 -14.53
C TYR A 187 9.84 32.90 -13.12
N TYR A 188 10.31 32.13 -12.15
CA TYR A 188 9.84 32.15 -10.78
C TYR A 188 10.73 32.98 -9.86
N ASP A 189 10.12 33.85 -9.06
CA ASP A 189 10.81 34.47 -7.92
C ASP A 189 10.68 33.55 -6.68
N GLY A 190 11.70 32.75 -6.43
CA GLY A 190 11.76 31.82 -5.31
C GLY A 190 11.74 32.48 -3.92
N ASN A 191 11.99 33.76 -3.82
CA ASN A 191 11.97 34.55 -2.57
C ASN A 191 10.59 35.15 -2.29
N SER A 192 9.76 35.30 -3.30
CA SER A 192 8.39 35.79 -3.14
C SER A 192 7.48 34.79 -2.44
N LYS A 193 6.72 35.30 -1.46
CA LYS A 193 5.66 34.55 -0.76
C LYS A 193 4.28 34.76 -1.37
N GLU A 194 4.19 35.42 -2.50
CA GLU A 194 2.95 35.65 -3.21
C GLU A 194 2.47 34.38 -3.91
N LEU A 195 1.14 34.24 -4.07
CA LEU A 195 0.55 33.09 -4.77
C LEU A 195 0.93 33.06 -6.25
N HIS A 196 1.19 34.24 -6.84
CA HIS A 196 1.70 34.42 -8.21
C HIS A 196 3.12 34.94 -8.15
N ASN A 197 4.08 34.04 -7.94
CA ASN A 197 5.50 34.36 -7.82
C ASN A 197 6.26 34.10 -9.14
N TYR A 198 5.60 34.22 -10.27
CA TYR A 198 6.22 34.03 -11.58
C TYR A 198 5.83 35.13 -12.57
N GLU A 199 6.71 35.34 -13.54
CA GLU A 199 6.56 36.27 -14.63
C GLU A 199 6.59 35.50 -15.97
N GLU A 200 5.62 35.78 -16.83
CA GLU A 200 5.57 35.21 -18.18
C GLU A 200 6.49 36.02 -19.10
N LYS A 201 7.42 35.34 -19.81
CA LYS A 201 8.37 35.92 -20.76
C LYS A 201 8.40 35.13 -22.05
N PRO A 202 8.92 35.73 -23.15
CA PRO A 202 9.21 34.96 -24.36
C PRO A 202 10.22 33.83 -24.07
N ILE A 203 10.14 32.76 -24.87
CA ILE A 203 11.08 31.64 -24.77
C ILE A 203 12.49 32.16 -25.16
N PRO A 204 13.54 31.84 -24.37
CA PRO A 204 14.92 32.16 -24.72
C PRO A 204 15.29 31.70 -26.15
N GLU A 205 15.99 32.54 -26.88
CA GLU A 205 16.36 32.19 -28.27
C GLU A 205 17.15 30.88 -28.37
N GLU A 206 18.02 30.62 -27.40
CA GLU A 206 18.83 29.40 -27.28
C GLU A 206 18.01 28.12 -27.04
N MET A 207 16.81 28.22 -26.49
CA MET A 207 15.93 27.09 -26.21
C MET A 207 14.90 26.83 -27.32
N GLN A 208 14.71 27.73 -28.27
CA GLN A 208 13.64 27.59 -29.27
C GLN A 208 13.71 26.29 -30.04
N ALA A 209 14.91 25.90 -30.50
CA ALA A 209 15.11 24.68 -31.27
C ALA A 209 14.77 23.42 -30.42
N GLU A 210 15.21 23.39 -29.18
CA GLU A 210 14.93 22.28 -28.26
C GLU A 210 13.43 22.20 -27.91
N VAL A 211 12.79 23.36 -27.68
CA VAL A 211 11.35 23.45 -27.43
C VAL A 211 10.53 22.88 -28.61
N GLU A 212 10.87 23.24 -29.83
CA GLU A 212 10.17 22.72 -31.01
C GLU A 212 10.42 21.21 -31.18
N GLU A 213 11.62 20.71 -30.94
CA GLU A 213 11.91 19.27 -30.96
C GLU A 213 11.06 18.51 -29.94
N TRP A 214 11.07 18.94 -28.68
CA TRP A 214 10.32 18.25 -27.63
C TRP A 214 8.81 18.40 -27.78
N ARG A 215 8.32 19.54 -28.28
CA ARG A 215 6.92 19.70 -28.66
C ARG A 215 6.53 18.72 -29.78
N GLY A 216 7.37 18.55 -30.80
CA GLY A 216 7.16 17.56 -31.85
C GLY A 216 7.03 16.14 -31.29
N LYS A 217 7.95 15.73 -30.40
CA LYS A 217 7.89 14.42 -29.72
C LYS A 217 6.64 14.28 -28.85
N LEU A 218 6.20 15.35 -28.19
CA LEU A 218 4.96 15.36 -27.41
C LEU A 218 3.76 15.10 -28.31
N ILE A 219 3.62 15.83 -29.41
CA ILE A 219 2.50 15.68 -30.36
C ILE A 219 2.52 14.29 -31.01
N GLU A 220 3.68 13.80 -31.45
CA GLU A 220 3.83 12.44 -31.97
C GLU A 220 3.34 11.38 -30.98
N SER A 221 3.67 11.54 -29.68
CA SER A 221 3.30 10.58 -28.65
C SER A 221 1.80 10.48 -28.37
N ILE A 222 1.04 11.53 -28.65
CA ILE A 222 -0.41 11.62 -28.44
C ILE A 222 -1.23 11.47 -29.72
N ALA A 223 -0.60 11.59 -30.90
CA ALA A 223 -1.27 11.50 -32.20
C ALA A 223 -1.99 10.15 -32.40
N GLU A 224 -1.45 9.05 -31.84
CA GLU A 224 -2.07 7.72 -31.88
C GLU A 224 -3.42 7.66 -31.13
N TYR A 225 -3.72 8.63 -30.27
CA TYR A 225 -4.93 8.66 -29.42
C TYR A 225 -6.02 9.61 -29.93
N ASN A 226 -5.75 10.32 -31.03
CA ASN A 226 -6.72 11.22 -31.65
C ASN A 226 -6.47 11.32 -33.15
N ASP A 227 -7.40 10.77 -33.95
CA ASP A 227 -7.30 10.72 -35.41
C ASP A 227 -7.16 12.12 -36.07
N GLU A 228 -7.82 13.14 -35.49
CA GLU A 228 -7.73 14.52 -35.99
C GLU A 228 -6.32 15.12 -35.78
N ILE A 229 -5.70 14.80 -34.62
CA ILE A 229 -4.30 15.22 -34.38
C ILE A 229 -3.34 14.46 -35.27
N LEU A 230 -3.58 13.19 -35.55
CA LEU A 230 -2.76 12.37 -36.41
C LEU A 230 -2.78 12.93 -37.85
N GLU A 231 -3.95 13.28 -38.39
CA GLU A 231 -4.08 13.91 -39.70
C GLU A 231 -3.34 15.24 -39.75
N LYS A 232 -3.60 16.15 -38.79
CA LYS A 232 -2.95 17.46 -38.69
C LYS A 232 -1.44 17.35 -38.51
N PHE A 233 -0.96 16.36 -37.78
CA PHE A 233 0.48 16.16 -37.53
C PHE A 233 1.24 15.89 -38.84
N PHE A 234 0.62 15.16 -39.79
CA PHE A 234 1.23 14.91 -41.09
C PHE A 234 1.00 16.04 -42.13
N GLU A 235 -0.10 16.77 -42.05
CA GLU A 235 -0.46 17.81 -43.00
C GLU A 235 0.10 19.19 -42.62
N ASP A 236 -0.17 19.63 -41.37
CA ASP A 236 0.23 20.93 -40.83
C ASP A 236 0.29 20.87 -39.31
N PRO A 237 1.43 20.50 -38.69
CA PRO A 237 1.59 20.41 -37.26
C PRO A 237 1.30 21.72 -36.49
N ASP A 238 1.46 22.89 -37.15
CA ASP A 238 1.20 24.18 -36.54
C ASP A 238 -0.30 24.50 -36.43
N SER A 239 -1.14 23.77 -37.12
CA SER A 239 -2.62 23.89 -37.01
C SER A 239 -3.19 23.21 -35.76
N ILE A 240 -2.40 22.40 -35.04
CA ILE A 240 -2.85 21.73 -33.84
C ILE A 240 -2.94 22.73 -32.70
N THR A 241 -4.16 22.89 -32.17
CA THR A 241 -4.43 23.84 -31.09
C THR A 241 -3.97 23.33 -29.75
N GLU A 242 -3.71 24.27 -28.83
CA GLU A 242 -3.37 23.95 -27.43
C GLU A 242 -4.42 23.04 -26.76
N GLN A 243 -5.71 23.31 -27.00
CA GLN A 243 -6.79 22.53 -26.41
C GLN A 243 -6.84 21.09 -26.92
N GLU A 244 -6.59 20.87 -28.22
CA GLU A 244 -6.52 19.54 -28.82
C GLU A 244 -5.38 18.71 -28.19
N ILE A 245 -4.21 19.34 -27.98
CA ILE A 245 -3.08 18.69 -27.29
C ILE A 245 -3.45 18.32 -25.87
N ILE A 246 -4.07 19.26 -25.12
CA ILE A 246 -4.48 19.02 -23.72
C ILE A 246 -5.48 17.85 -23.65
N ASP A 247 -6.50 17.83 -24.51
CA ASP A 247 -7.54 16.80 -24.48
C ASP A 247 -7.00 15.42 -24.86
N ALA A 248 -6.14 15.34 -25.88
CA ALA A 248 -5.50 14.08 -26.28
C ALA A 248 -4.52 13.57 -25.20
N LEU A 249 -3.69 14.46 -24.64
CA LEU A 249 -2.76 14.09 -23.57
C LEU A 249 -3.51 13.65 -22.30
N ARG A 250 -4.63 14.32 -21.97
CA ARG A 250 -5.50 13.90 -20.87
C ARG A 250 -6.04 12.48 -21.10
N LYS A 251 -6.57 12.18 -22.29
CA LYS A 251 -7.08 10.85 -22.63
C LYS A 251 -5.98 9.80 -22.52
N ALA A 252 -4.82 10.03 -23.14
CA ALA A 252 -3.68 9.13 -23.07
C ALA A 252 -3.16 8.91 -21.63
N THR A 253 -3.24 9.95 -20.77
CA THR A 253 -2.88 9.85 -19.35
C THR A 253 -3.87 9.00 -18.56
N ILE A 254 -5.17 9.20 -18.77
CA ILE A 254 -6.25 8.44 -18.12
C ILE A 254 -6.18 6.98 -18.52
N ASP A 255 -5.90 6.69 -19.78
CA ASP A 255 -5.71 5.34 -20.32
C ASP A 255 -4.35 4.71 -19.93
N MET A 256 -3.53 5.44 -19.14
CA MET A 256 -2.19 5.04 -18.67
C MET A 256 -1.18 4.74 -19.81
N ALA A 257 -1.41 5.27 -20.96
CA ALA A 257 -0.56 5.07 -22.13
C ALA A 257 0.64 6.04 -22.15
N VAL A 258 0.48 7.23 -21.56
CA VAL A 258 1.49 8.28 -21.48
C VAL A 258 1.52 8.85 -20.06
N VAL A 259 2.70 9.25 -19.62
CA VAL A 259 2.92 9.93 -18.34
C VAL A 259 3.42 11.34 -18.59
N PRO A 260 2.58 12.38 -18.44
CA PRO A 260 3.03 13.76 -18.51
C PRO A 260 4.09 14.04 -17.44
N THR A 261 5.22 14.58 -17.82
CA THR A 261 6.35 14.82 -16.95
C THR A 261 6.70 16.30 -16.90
N CYS A 262 6.72 16.87 -15.71
CA CYS A 262 7.12 18.24 -15.44
C CYS A 262 8.23 18.32 -14.40
N CYS A 263 8.86 19.50 -14.27
CA CYS A 263 9.97 19.72 -13.36
C CYS A 263 9.77 20.95 -12.47
N GLY A 264 10.56 21.03 -11.41
CA GLY A 264 10.57 22.17 -10.51
C GLY A 264 11.47 21.99 -9.30
N SER A 265 11.41 22.96 -8.40
CA SER A 265 12.00 22.90 -7.08
C SER A 265 10.97 23.35 -6.04
N SER A 266 10.37 22.40 -5.35
CA SER A 266 9.37 22.68 -4.31
C SER A 266 9.99 23.49 -3.17
N PHE A 267 11.25 23.21 -2.80
CA PHE A 267 11.96 23.99 -1.75
C PHE A 267 12.19 25.46 -2.15
N LYS A 268 12.48 25.71 -3.42
CA LYS A 268 12.68 27.06 -3.96
C LYS A 268 11.41 27.71 -4.48
N ASN A 269 10.24 27.09 -4.27
CA ASN A 269 8.93 27.59 -4.72
C ASN A 269 8.83 27.80 -6.24
N LYS A 270 9.46 26.96 -7.03
CA LYS A 270 9.49 27.03 -8.50
C LYS A 270 8.79 25.84 -9.14
N GLY A 271 7.83 26.08 -10.03
CA GLY A 271 7.15 25.04 -10.83
C GLY A 271 5.96 24.36 -10.16
N VAL A 272 5.60 24.67 -8.91
CA VAL A 272 4.50 24.02 -8.18
C VAL A 272 3.12 24.41 -8.72
N GLN A 273 2.93 25.67 -9.11
CA GLN A 273 1.69 26.13 -9.72
C GLN A 273 1.46 25.46 -11.07
N PHE A 274 2.52 25.27 -11.87
CA PHE A 274 2.45 24.53 -13.12
C PHE A 274 2.06 23.06 -12.90
N LEU A 275 2.62 22.45 -11.86
CA LEU A 275 2.21 21.10 -11.44
C LEU A 275 0.73 21.04 -11.06
N LEU A 276 0.21 22.02 -10.30
CA LEU A 276 -1.21 22.11 -9.95
C LEU A 276 -2.08 22.22 -11.20
N ASP A 277 -1.70 23.06 -12.16
CA ASP A 277 -2.43 23.18 -13.42
C ASP A 277 -2.38 21.88 -14.24
N ALA A 278 -1.23 21.18 -14.27
CA ALA A 278 -1.10 19.87 -14.90
C ALA A 278 -2.03 18.83 -14.25
N VAL A 279 -2.15 18.83 -12.93
CA VAL A 279 -3.10 17.96 -12.22
C VAL A 279 -4.54 18.22 -12.65
N MET A 280 -4.94 19.50 -12.79
CA MET A 280 -6.30 19.85 -13.26
C MET A 280 -6.53 19.42 -14.72
N ARG A 281 -5.51 19.59 -15.55
CA ARG A 281 -5.56 19.25 -16.99
C ARG A 281 -5.65 17.74 -17.23
N TYR A 282 -4.77 16.95 -16.60
CA TYR A 282 -4.46 15.58 -17.06
C TYR A 282 -4.96 14.48 -16.13
N LEU A 283 -5.02 14.69 -14.80
CA LEU A 283 -5.51 13.66 -13.92
C LEU A 283 -7.04 13.52 -13.96
N PRO A 284 -7.56 12.29 -13.80
CA PRO A 284 -8.98 12.03 -13.87
C PRO A 284 -9.78 12.65 -12.72
N SER A 285 -11.03 12.92 -12.99
CA SER A 285 -12.07 13.15 -11.99
C SER A 285 -12.73 11.81 -11.61
N PRO A 286 -13.55 11.75 -10.56
CA PRO A 286 -14.36 10.57 -10.26
C PRO A 286 -15.27 10.14 -11.41
N LEU A 287 -15.72 11.07 -12.27
CA LEU A 287 -16.53 10.76 -13.44
C LEU A 287 -15.73 10.01 -14.53
N ASP A 288 -14.47 10.36 -14.72
CA ASP A 288 -13.60 9.69 -15.69
C ASP A 288 -13.28 8.24 -15.31
N LYS A 289 -13.27 7.93 -14.00
CA LYS A 289 -13.13 6.55 -13.49
C LYS A 289 -14.39 5.71 -13.75
N GLY A 290 -15.52 6.35 -13.95
CA GLY A 290 -16.78 5.70 -14.24
C GLY A 290 -17.38 4.93 -13.07
N SER A 291 -18.20 3.92 -13.40
CA SER A 291 -18.88 3.08 -12.43
C SER A 291 -17.93 2.14 -11.68
N VAL A 292 -18.28 1.87 -10.43
CA VAL A 292 -17.62 0.80 -9.66
C VAL A 292 -18.47 -0.45 -9.67
N PHE A 293 -17.81 -1.61 -9.71
CA PHE A 293 -18.44 -2.92 -9.69
C PHE A 293 -18.14 -3.63 -8.39
N GLY A 294 -19.09 -4.41 -7.91
CA GLY A 294 -18.95 -5.24 -6.72
C GLY A 294 -19.93 -6.40 -6.75
N MET A 295 -19.90 -7.24 -5.74
CA MET A 295 -20.77 -8.40 -5.61
C MET A 295 -21.87 -8.14 -4.60
N ASN A 296 -23.08 -8.53 -4.92
CA ASN A 296 -24.18 -8.54 -3.96
C ASN A 296 -23.99 -9.71 -2.99
N PRO A 297 -23.76 -9.47 -1.69
CA PRO A 297 -23.49 -10.55 -0.74
C PRO A 297 -24.68 -11.47 -0.45
N ARG A 298 -25.88 -11.16 -0.99
CA ARG A 298 -27.08 -11.99 -0.81
C ARG A 298 -27.40 -12.87 -2.02
N THR A 299 -27.04 -12.39 -3.24
CA THR A 299 -27.38 -13.07 -4.50
C THR A 299 -26.16 -13.56 -5.27
N ASP A 300 -24.94 -13.19 -4.86
CA ASP A 300 -23.68 -13.41 -5.58
C ASP A 300 -23.67 -12.90 -7.04
N GLU A 301 -24.50 -11.90 -7.31
CA GLU A 301 -24.54 -11.23 -8.61
C GLU A 301 -23.66 -10.00 -8.62
N GLN A 302 -23.04 -9.73 -9.76
CA GLN A 302 -22.30 -8.50 -9.97
C GLN A 302 -23.24 -7.30 -10.04
N VAL A 303 -22.94 -6.26 -9.29
CA VAL A 303 -23.73 -5.02 -9.21
C VAL A 303 -22.85 -3.84 -9.58
N GLU A 304 -23.41 -2.91 -10.35
CA GLU A 304 -22.81 -1.64 -10.75
C GLU A 304 -23.29 -0.50 -9.84
N ARG A 305 -22.42 0.47 -9.54
CA ARG A 305 -22.75 1.75 -8.90
C ARG A 305 -22.10 2.89 -9.69
N LYS A 306 -22.95 3.86 -10.04
CA LYS A 306 -22.50 5.05 -10.78
C LYS A 306 -22.06 6.15 -9.81
N PRO A 307 -21.07 6.98 -10.17
CA PRO A 307 -20.59 8.08 -9.34
C PRO A 307 -21.55 9.27 -9.37
N VAL A 308 -22.80 9.03 -8.98
CA VAL A 308 -23.88 10.03 -8.92
C VAL A 308 -24.58 9.97 -7.57
N ASP A 309 -25.10 11.12 -7.11
CA ASP A 309 -25.72 11.23 -5.77
C ASP A 309 -27.08 10.54 -5.68
N THR A 310 -27.70 10.24 -6.82
CA THR A 310 -29.01 9.57 -6.91
C THR A 310 -28.94 8.05 -6.83
N ASP A 311 -27.75 7.46 -7.00
CA ASP A 311 -27.55 6.02 -6.82
C ASP A 311 -27.57 5.65 -5.32
N PRO A 312 -27.84 4.39 -4.97
CA PRO A 312 -27.70 3.93 -3.59
C PRO A 312 -26.28 4.15 -3.06
N PHE A 313 -26.18 4.60 -1.81
CA PHE A 313 -24.87 4.86 -1.20
C PHE A 313 -23.99 3.62 -1.14
N CYS A 314 -22.73 3.79 -1.55
CA CYS A 314 -21.66 2.82 -1.41
C CYS A 314 -20.34 3.53 -1.12
N GLY A 315 -19.64 3.10 -0.09
CA GLY A 315 -18.32 3.63 0.29
C GLY A 315 -17.36 2.54 0.78
N LEU A 316 -16.08 2.78 0.55
CA LEU A 316 -14.98 1.92 1.01
C LEU A 316 -14.25 2.57 2.18
N VAL A 317 -14.08 1.82 3.26
CA VAL A 317 -13.27 2.24 4.40
C VAL A 317 -11.82 1.89 4.10
N PHE A 318 -10.99 2.88 3.85
CA PHE A 318 -9.59 2.64 3.47
C PHE A 318 -8.59 2.85 4.60
N LYS A 319 -9.01 3.53 5.68
CA LYS A 319 -8.17 3.77 6.86
C LYS A 319 -9.02 3.89 8.12
N ILE A 320 -8.51 3.32 9.21
CA ILE A 320 -9.00 3.57 10.58
C ILE A 320 -7.90 4.32 11.33
N ALA A 321 -8.28 5.31 12.12
CA ALA A 321 -7.39 6.02 13.03
C ALA A 321 -8.07 6.20 14.38
N THR A 322 -7.28 6.27 15.45
CA THR A 322 -7.78 6.56 16.80
C THR A 322 -7.50 8.00 17.15
N ASP A 323 -8.54 8.74 17.46
CA ASP A 323 -8.45 10.14 17.91
C ASP A 323 -8.75 10.22 19.41
N PRO A 324 -7.97 10.96 20.22
CA PRO A 324 -8.15 11.06 21.66
C PRO A 324 -9.51 11.63 22.09
N PHE A 325 -10.13 12.46 21.26
CA PHE A 325 -11.34 13.20 21.60
C PHE A 325 -12.62 12.58 21.04
N VAL A 326 -12.58 12.12 19.79
CA VAL A 326 -13.76 11.57 19.09
C VAL A 326 -13.73 10.04 18.99
N GLY A 327 -12.65 9.43 19.42
CA GLY A 327 -12.46 7.98 19.38
C GLY A 327 -12.08 7.47 18.00
N ARG A 328 -12.80 6.46 17.51
CA ARG A 328 -12.50 5.79 16.25
C ARG A 328 -12.97 6.62 15.05
N LEU A 329 -12.02 6.99 14.19
CA LEU A 329 -12.24 7.67 12.91
C LEU A 329 -12.11 6.65 11.76
N ALA A 330 -13.15 6.50 10.95
CA ALA A 330 -13.11 5.71 9.73
C ALA A 330 -13.02 6.65 8.52
N PHE A 331 -11.96 6.54 7.74
CA PHE A 331 -11.80 7.28 6.49
C PHE A 331 -12.51 6.53 5.37
N VAL A 332 -13.43 7.20 4.72
CA VAL A 332 -14.34 6.62 3.74
C VAL A 332 -14.23 7.35 2.42
N ARG A 333 -14.05 6.60 1.33
CA ARG A 333 -14.27 7.05 -0.04
C ARG A 333 -15.71 6.71 -0.43
N ALA A 334 -16.53 7.73 -0.70
CA ALA A 334 -17.87 7.55 -1.28
C ALA A 334 -17.75 7.32 -2.79
N TYR A 335 -18.24 6.19 -3.29
CA TYR A 335 -18.22 5.88 -4.73
C TYR A 335 -19.56 6.20 -5.39
N SER A 336 -20.67 6.06 -4.69
CA SER A 336 -22.01 6.37 -5.18
C SER A 336 -22.91 6.91 -4.07
N GLY A 337 -23.95 7.59 -4.44
CA GLY A 337 -24.98 8.07 -3.53
C GLY A 337 -24.52 9.18 -2.59
N ARG A 338 -25.29 9.36 -1.53
CA ARG A 338 -25.05 10.38 -0.51
C ARG A 338 -25.13 9.77 0.88
N LEU A 339 -24.14 10.05 1.71
CA LEU A 339 -24.11 9.66 3.12
C LEU A 339 -24.39 10.89 3.99
N ASN A 340 -25.42 10.85 4.81
CA ASN A 340 -25.73 11.92 5.76
C ASN A 340 -25.31 11.54 7.16
N ALA A 341 -24.89 12.51 7.96
CA ALA A 341 -24.70 12.32 9.39
C ALA A 341 -26.01 11.87 10.06
N GLY A 342 -25.90 10.96 11.02
CA GLY A 342 -27.06 10.39 11.73
C GLY A 342 -27.71 9.17 11.08
N THR A 343 -27.36 8.81 9.85
CA THR A 343 -27.93 7.66 9.12
C THR A 343 -27.33 6.32 9.57
N GLN A 344 -28.02 5.24 9.22
CA GLN A 344 -27.52 3.87 9.37
C GLN A 344 -27.03 3.34 8.03
N VAL A 345 -25.92 2.62 8.05
CA VAL A 345 -25.35 1.90 6.91
C VAL A 345 -25.15 0.44 7.25
N LEU A 346 -25.14 -0.41 6.24
CA LEU A 346 -24.81 -1.83 6.35
C LEU A 346 -23.27 -1.97 6.25
N ASN A 347 -22.66 -2.59 7.26
CA ASN A 347 -21.31 -3.13 7.15
C ASN A 347 -21.39 -4.51 6.51
N THR A 348 -20.92 -4.64 5.29
CA THR A 348 -21.11 -5.86 4.48
C THR A 348 -20.34 -7.06 5.00
N ARG A 349 -19.17 -6.85 5.65
CA ARG A 349 -18.39 -7.93 6.25
C ARG A 349 -19.09 -8.55 7.45
N SER A 350 -19.58 -7.73 8.38
CA SER A 350 -20.24 -8.22 9.61
C SER A 350 -21.73 -8.51 9.42
N GLY A 351 -22.34 -8.03 8.34
CA GLY A 351 -23.79 -8.10 8.10
C GLY A 351 -24.62 -7.22 9.05
N LYS A 352 -23.97 -6.37 9.86
CA LYS A 352 -24.61 -5.53 10.87
C LYS A 352 -24.83 -4.10 10.38
N LYS A 353 -25.86 -3.47 10.91
CA LYS A 353 -26.10 -2.03 10.72
C LYS A 353 -25.25 -1.25 11.73
N GLU A 354 -24.58 -0.25 11.21
CA GLU A 354 -23.80 0.69 12.00
C GLU A 354 -24.29 2.13 11.78
N ARG A 355 -24.21 2.95 12.81
CA ARG A 355 -24.69 4.34 12.75
C ARG A 355 -23.55 5.31 12.53
N VAL A 356 -23.66 6.12 11.49
CA VAL A 356 -22.79 7.28 11.26
C VAL A 356 -23.23 8.42 12.18
N VAL A 357 -22.49 8.71 13.21
CA VAL A 357 -22.86 9.78 14.17
C VAL A 357 -22.50 11.15 13.64
N ARG A 358 -21.29 11.31 13.14
CA ARG A 358 -20.78 12.56 12.54
C ARG A 358 -19.89 12.28 11.36
N LEU A 359 -19.81 13.25 10.47
CA LEU A 359 -18.91 13.27 9.32
C LEU A 359 -17.98 14.48 9.42
N TYR A 360 -16.75 14.30 8.98
CA TYR A 360 -15.72 15.34 8.98
C TYR A 360 -15.01 15.42 7.64
N GLN A 361 -14.81 16.64 7.17
CA GLN A 361 -13.79 16.92 6.17
C GLN A 361 -12.46 17.15 6.88
N MET A 362 -11.47 16.37 6.53
CA MET A 362 -10.17 16.43 7.20
C MET A 362 -9.25 17.48 6.62
N HIS A 363 -8.44 18.04 7.47
CA HIS A 363 -7.29 18.86 7.12
C HIS A 363 -6.12 18.41 8.00
N SER A 364 -5.35 17.45 7.52
CA SER A 364 -4.39 16.69 8.32
C SER A 364 -5.08 16.11 9.58
N ASN A 365 -4.75 16.58 10.78
CA ASN A 365 -5.37 16.17 12.04
C ASN A 365 -6.57 17.02 12.47
N LYS A 366 -6.89 18.12 11.75
CA LYS A 366 -8.05 18.98 12.06
C LYS A 366 -9.31 18.45 11.44
N GLN A 367 -10.38 18.42 12.22
CA GLN A 367 -11.69 17.88 11.87
C GLN A 367 -12.67 19.03 11.64
N ASN A 368 -13.15 19.20 10.42
CA ASN A 368 -14.19 20.15 10.09
C ASN A 368 -15.53 19.40 9.92
N PRO A 369 -16.52 19.58 10.79
CA PRO A 369 -17.79 18.86 10.69
C PRO A 369 -18.53 19.22 9.40
N ILE A 370 -19.11 18.19 8.78
CA ILE A 370 -19.98 18.30 7.60
C ILE A 370 -21.24 17.49 7.81
N ASP A 371 -22.33 17.91 7.18
CA ASP A 371 -23.62 17.26 7.33
C ASP A 371 -23.76 16.01 6.45
N PHE A 372 -23.10 16.02 5.31
CA PHE A 372 -23.16 14.92 4.33
C PHE A 372 -21.87 14.84 3.49
N VAL A 373 -21.71 13.71 2.84
CA VAL A 373 -20.70 13.46 1.81
C VAL A 373 -21.40 12.85 0.58
N GLU A 374 -20.96 13.22 -0.60
CA GLU A 374 -21.52 12.80 -1.89
C GLU A 374 -20.56 11.90 -2.65
N ALA A 375 -21.07 11.22 -3.68
CA ALA A 375 -20.27 10.38 -4.57
C ALA A 375 -19.00 11.11 -5.02
N GLY A 376 -17.89 10.38 -5.09
CA GLY A 376 -16.59 10.92 -5.49
C GLY A 376 -15.81 11.64 -4.38
N ASP A 377 -16.33 11.74 -3.16
CA ASP A 377 -15.68 12.44 -2.06
C ASP A 377 -14.98 11.52 -1.05
N ILE A 378 -14.12 12.13 -0.24
CA ILE A 378 -13.40 11.47 0.86
C ILE A 378 -13.75 12.19 2.16
N CYS A 379 -14.15 11.44 3.18
CA CYS A 379 -14.45 11.98 4.50
C CYS A 379 -13.93 11.08 5.61
N ALA A 380 -13.91 11.60 6.84
CA ALA A 380 -13.79 10.80 8.05
C ALA A 380 -15.14 10.72 8.75
N ALA A 381 -15.49 9.54 9.21
CA ALA A 381 -16.78 9.27 9.87
C ALA A 381 -16.57 8.64 11.23
N VAL A 382 -17.41 8.96 12.21
CA VAL A 382 -17.41 8.42 13.57
C VAL A 382 -18.74 7.79 13.93
N GLY A 383 -18.69 6.86 14.89
CA GLY A 383 -19.87 6.16 15.42
C GLY A 383 -19.87 4.67 15.14
N PHE A 384 -18.91 4.18 14.41
CA PHE A 384 -18.75 2.77 14.06
C PHE A 384 -18.14 1.96 15.21
N LYS A 385 -18.62 0.71 15.38
CA LYS A 385 -18.15 -0.19 16.44
C LYS A 385 -17.24 -1.30 15.90
N GLU A 386 -17.57 -1.88 14.75
CA GLU A 386 -16.92 -3.09 14.24
C GLU A 386 -16.24 -2.91 12.87
N LEU A 387 -16.23 -1.68 12.33
CA LEU A 387 -15.62 -1.39 11.03
C LEU A 387 -14.10 -1.63 11.05
N ARG A 388 -13.59 -2.17 9.94
CA ARG A 388 -12.16 -2.39 9.71
C ARG A 388 -11.73 -1.75 8.39
N THR A 389 -10.46 -1.55 8.24
CA THR A 389 -9.85 -1.17 6.96
C THR A 389 -10.16 -2.23 5.90
N GLY A 390 -10.65 -1.81 4.73
CA GLY A 390 -11.11 -2.68 3.65
C GLY A 390 -12.59 -2.99 3.66
N ASP A 391 -13.34 -2.66 4.72
CA ASP A 391 -14.79 -2.89 4.76
C ASP A 391 -15.54 -2.00 3.78
N THR A 392 -16.56 -2.56 3.13
CA THR A 392 -17.54 -1.80 2.36
C THR A 392 -18.73 -1.45 3.24
N ILE A 393 -19.13 -0.18 3.21
CA ILE A 393 -20.39 0.32 3.81
C ILE A 393 -21.34 0.75 2.73
N CYS A 394 -22.59 0.36 2.83
CA CYS A 394 -23.59 0.67 1.81
C CYS A 394 -25.00 0.82 2.39
N GLU A 395 -25.93 1.21 1.53
CA GLU A 395 -27.35 1.20 1.85
C GLU A 395 -27.85 -0.25 1.98
N GLU A 396 -28.61 -0.55 3.06
CA GLU A 396 -29.06 -1.91 3.36
C GLU A 396 -29.96 -2.52 2.29
N SER A 397 -30.80 -1.70 1.67
CA SER A 397 -31.74 -2.12 0.61
C SER A 397 -31.03 -2.53 -0.69
N HIS A 398 -29.81 -2.04 -0.89
CA HIS A 398 -29.00 -2.26 -2.09
C HIS A 398 -27.58 -2.69 -1.73
N PRO A 399 -27.39 -3.88 -1.12
CA PRO A 399 -26.10 -4.29 -0.63
C PRO A 399 -25.11 -4.57 -1.78
N ILE A 400 -23.87 -4.18 -1.55
CA ILE A 400 -22.74 -4.40 -2.46
C ILE A 400 -21.46 -4.56 -1.65
N VAL A 401 -20.62 -5.51 -2.03
CA VAL A 401 -19.25 -5.67 -1.53
C VAL A 401 -18.31 -5.26 -2.64
N LEU A 402 -17.52 -4.21 -2.41
CA LEU A 402 -16.43 -3.85 -3.29
C LEU A 402 -15.26 -4.81 -3.07
N GLU A 403 -14.37 -4.92 -4.05
CA GLU A 403 -13.16 -5.74 -3.92
C GLU A 403 -12.39 -5.40 -2.63
N SER A 404 -12.11 -6.42 -1.83
CA SER A 404 -11.39 -6.27 -0.57
C SER A 404 -9.89 -6.02 -0.82
N MET A 405 -9.28 -5.21 0.04
CA MET A 405 -7.84 -5.05 0.06
C MET A 405 -7.18 -6.29 0.67
N THR A 406 -6.14 -6.81 0.03
CA THR A 406 -5.30 -7.88 0.57
C THR A 406 -4.06 -7.25 1.19
N PHE A 407 -3.72 -7.68 2.40
CA PHE A 407 -2.56 -7.16 3.12
C PHE A 407 -1.51 -8.26 3.28
N PRO A 408 -0.21 -7.94 3.16
CA PRO A 408 0.85 -8.91 3.40
C PRO A 408 0.92 -9.30 4.89
N ASP A 409 1.33 -10.53 5.14
CA ASP A 409 1.60 -10.98 6.49
C ASP A 409 2.85 -10.31 7.08
N PRO A 410 2.86 -10.02 8.38
CA PRO A 410 4.03 -9.45 9.05
C PRO A 410 5.20 -10.44 9.05
N VAL A 411 6.43 -9.94 8.86
CA VAL A 411 7.63 -10.76 8.66
C VAL A 411 8.59 -10.78 9.85
N ILE A 412 8.47 -9.80 10.75
CA ILE A 412 9.32 -9.68 11.94
C ILE A 412 8.45 -9.55 13.20
N GLY A 413 8.89 -10.13 14.30
CA GLY A 413 8.23 -10.01 15.60
C GLY A 413 9.19 -9.66 16.71
N ILE A 414 8.69 -8.96 17.74
CA ILE A 414 9.40 -8.71 19.01
C ILE A 414 8.49 -9.08 20.18
N ALA A 415 9.10 -9.62 21.23
CA ALA A 415 8.38 -9.81 22.49
C ALA A 415 8.30 -8.47 23.24
N VAL A 416 7.14 -8.15 23.77
CA VAL A 416 6.91 -6.95 24.58
C VAL A 416 6.34 -7.34 25.94
N GLU A 417 6.91 -6.76 26.99
CA GLU A 417 6.47 -7.02 28.37
C GLU A 417 6.22 -5.69 29.07
N PRO A 418 5.06 -5.50 29.74
CA PRO A 418 4.81 -4.29 30.51
C PRO A 418 5.75 -4.21 31.70
N LYS A 419 6.27 -3.03 32.04
CA LYS A 419 7.13 -2.83 33.20
C LYS A 419 6.38 -2.96 34.54
N THR A 420 5.10 -2.64 34.54
CA THR A 420 4.27 -2.68 35.74
C THR A 420 2.96 -3.41 35.48
N GLN A 421 2.31 -3.91 36.59
CA GLN A 421 1.00 -4.55 36.48
C GLN A 421 -0.09 -3.60 35.96
N GLN A 422 0.01 -2.29 36.25
CA GLN A 422 -0.94 -1.29 35.74
C GLN A 422 -0.81 -1.09 34.25
N ASP A 423 0.39 -1.30 33.70
CA ASP A 423 0.65 -1.19 32.27
C ASP A 423 0.10 -2.39 31.47
N LEU A 424 -0.17 -3.54 32.13
CA LEU A 424 -0.70 -4.73 31.48
C LEU A 424 -2.07 -4.49 30.84
N ASP A 425 -3.01 -3.92 31.60
CA ASP A 425 -4.36 -3.63 31.09
C ASP A 425 -4.33 -2.56 30.00
N LYS A 426 -3.50 -1.53 30.19
CA LYS A 426 -3.30 -0.47 29.20
C LYS A 426 -2.66 -1.01 27.92
N LEU A 427 -1.68 -1.92 28.06
CA LEU A 427 -1.01 -2.55 26.94
C LEU A 427 -2.00 -3.30 26.05
N GLY A 428 -2.87 -4.12 26.62
CA GLY A 428 -3.89 -4.86 25.88
C GLY A 428 -4.83 -3.94 25.09
N ILE A 429 -5.30 -2.85 25.72
CA ILE A 429 -6.16 -1.85 25.06
C ILE A 429 -5.40 -1.12 23.94
N ALA A 430 -4.16 -0.71 24.20
CA ALA A 430 -3.35 0.02 23.22
C ALA A 430 -3.01 -0.86 22.01
N LEU A 431 -2.58 -2.10 22.23
CA LEU A 431 -2.29 -3.05 21.16
C LEU A 431 -3.53 -3.39 20.34
N GLY A 432 -4.70 -3.53 20.97
CA GLY A 432 -5.96 -3.71 20.27
C GLY A 432 -6.27 -2.57 19.32
N LYS A 433 -6.13 -1.32 19.78
CA LYS A 433 -6.35 -0.13 18.95
C LYS A 433 -5.35 -0.04 17.78
N LEU A 434 -4.07 -0.27 18.04
CA LEU A 434 -3.03 -0.24 17.02
C LEU A 434 -3.25 -1.33 15.93
N SER A 435 -3.68 -2.53 16.34
CA SER A 435 -4.03 -3.61 15.40
C SER A 435 -5.30 -3.31 14.59
N GLU A 436 -6.21 -2.49 15.08
CA GLU A 436 -7.36 -2.02 14.31
C GLU A 436 -6.99 -0.97 13.27
N GLU A 437 -5.99 -0.12 13.58
CA GLU A 437 -5.48 0.91 12.67
C GLU A 437 -4.64 0.31 11.54
N ASP A 438 -3.81 -0.67 11.86
CA ASP A 438 -2.86 -1.27 10.91
C ASP A 438 -3.09 -2.78 10.77
N PRO A 439 -3.64 -3.22 9.64
CA PRO A 439 -3.90 -4.65 9.39
C PRO A 439 -2.63 -5.50 9.21
N THR A 440 -1.46 -4.89 9.02
CA THR A 440 -0.15 -5.59 8.97
C THR A 440 0.54 -5.69 10.31
N PHE A 441 -0.03 -5.06 11.33
CA PHE A 441 0.39 -5.20 12.71
C PHE A 441 -0.45 -6.27 13.41
N THR A 442 0.19 -7.32 13.90
CA THR A 442 -0.46 -8.40 14.61
C THR A 442 0.06 -8.57 16.02
N VAL A 443 -0.82 -9.01 16.90
CA VAL A 443 -0.53 -9.25 18.32
C VAL A 443 -0.88 -10.69 18.64
N GLN A 444 0.07 -11.45 19.17
CA GLN A 444 -0.13 -12.82 19.61
C GLN A 444 0.43 -12.99 21.02
N THR A 445 -0.35 -13.63 21.88
CA THR A 445 0.14 -14.04 23.20
C THR A 445 0.56 -15.49 23.13
N ASN A 446 1.82 -15.76 23.41
CA ASN A 446 2.31 -17.13 23.53
C ASN A 446 1.69 -17.76 24.78
N GLN A 447 0.87 -18.79 24.59
CA GLN A 447 0.14 -19.43 25.69
C GLN A 447 1.07 -20.19 26.65
N ASP A 448 2.24 -20.64 26.18
CA ASP A 448 3.17 -21.41 26.98
C ASP A 448 4.08 -20.53 27.83
N THR A 449 4.49 -19.36 27.30
CA THR A 449 5.39 -18.41 27.99
C THR A 449 4.68 -17.21 28.59
N GLY A 450 3.41 -16.96 28.23
CA GLY A 450 2.66 -15.77 28.60
C GLY A 450 3.18 -14.48 27.93
N GLN A 451 4.19 -14.56 27.08
CA GLN A 451 4.76 -13.39 26.40
C GLN A 451 3.84 -12.86 25.31
N THR A 452 3.72 -11.56 25.22
CA THR A 452 3.04 -10.89 24.12
C THR A 452 4.05 -10.60 23.01
N ILE A 453 3.82 -11.15 21.82
CA ILE A 453 4.62 -10.92 20.62
C ILE A 453 3.85 -9.97 19.71
N ILE A 454 4.47 -8.86 19.33
CA ILE A 454 3.99 -7.94 18.32
C ILE A 454 4.76 -8.16 17.04
N SER A 455 4.08 -8.23 15.91
CA SER A 455 4.70 -8.51 14.60
C SER A 455 4.31 -7.44 13.58
N GLY A 456 5.24 -7.09 12.69
CA GLY A 456 5.10 -6.04 11.68
C GLY A 456 5.95 -6.28 10.44
N MET A 457 5.98 -5.30 9.55
CA MET A 457 6.62 -5.38 8.23
C MET A 457 8.14 -5.13 8.25
N GLY A 458 8.67 -4.52 9.32
CA GLY A 458 10.09 -4.20 9.45
C GLY A 458 10.44 -3.68 10.83
N GLU A 459 11.75 -3.50 11.08
CA GLU A 459 12.26 -2.99 12.37
C GLU A 459 11.72 -1.58 12.67
N LEU A 460 11.76 -0.69 11.67
CA LEU A 460 11.27 0.67 11.82
C LEU A 460 9.78 0.71 12.14
N HIS A 461 8.98 -0.15 11.50
CA HIS A 461 7.55 -0.28 11.79
C HIS A 461 7.31 -0.61 13.27
N LEU A 462 7.99 -1.64 13.79
CA LEU A 462 7.85 -2.05 15.20
C LEU A 462 8.40 -0.99 16.18
N ASP A 463 9.49 -0.31 15.84
CA ASP A 463 10.03 0.81 16.63
C ASP A 463 9.01 1.94 16.80
N ILE A 464 8.30 2.27 15.72
CA ILE A 464 7.26 3.30 15.75
C ILE A 464 6.07 2.85 16.60
N ILE A 465 5.64 1.59 16.47
CA ILE A 465 4.57 1.04 17.31
C ILE A 465 4.94 1.11 18.80
N VAL A 466 6.17 0.75 19.15
CA VAL A 466 6.68 0.83 20.51
C VAL A 466 6.75 2.27 21.02
N ASP A 467 7.20 3.19 20.18
CA ASP A 467 7.23 4.62 20.53
C ASP A 467 5.82 5.19 20.73
N ARG A 468 4.85 4.80 19.91
CA ARG A 468 3.43 5.14 20.08
C ARG A 468 2.86 4.59 21.38
N LEU A 469 3.18 3.33 21.77
CA LEU A 469 2.77 2.76 23.06
C LEU A 469 3.22 3.63 24.24
N ARG A 470 4.46 4.16 24.20
CA ARG A 470 5.00 5.03 25.23
C ARG A 470 4.37 6.42 25.23
N ARG A 471 4.36 7.10 24.07
CA ARG A 471 3.97 8.53 24.00
C ARG A 471 2.46 8.74 23.93
N GLU A 472 1.73 7.94 23.17
CA GLU A 472 0.29 8.13 22.97
C GLU A 472 -0.54 7.42 24.05
N PHE A 473 -0.10 6.21 24.46
CA PHE A 473 -0.85 5.40 25.40
C PHE A 473 -0.27 5.41 26.82
N GLY A 474 0.91 5.98 27.02
CA GLY A 474 1.57 6.04 28.33
C GLY A 474 1.88 4.66 28.91
N VAL A 475 2.29 3.70 28.06
CA VAL A 475 2.62 2.32 28.46
C VAL A 475 4.12 2.11 28.38
N GLU A 476 4.73 1.84 29.52
CA GLU A 476 6.16 1.50 29.56
C GLU A 476 6.35 0.00 29.36
N ILE A 477 7.19 -0.38 28.38
CA ILE A 477 7.48 -1.76 28.01
C ILE A 477 8.97 -2.08 27.96
N ASN A 478 9.30 -3.33 28.23
CA ASN A 478 10.57 -3.95 27.88
C ASN A 478 10.42 -4.65 26.52
N GLN A 479 11.46 -4.59 25.70
CA GLN A 479 11.50 -5.22 24.38
C GLN A 479 12.46 -6.39 24.40
N GLY A 480 12.04 -7.52 23.81
CA GLY A 480 12.92 -8.64 23.49
C GLY A 480 13.66 -8.42 22.18
N ALA A 481 14.60 -9.32 21.87
CA ALA A 481 15.30 -9.32 20.59
C ALA A 481 14.33 -9.60 19.43
N PRO A 482 14.55 -9.00 18.25
CA PRO A 482 13.78 -9.30 17.06
C PRO A 482 13.82 -10.79 16.69
N GLN A 483 12.69 -11.33 16.27
CA GLN A 483 12.55 -12.71 15.85
C GLN A 483 11.94 -12.77 14.46
N VAL A 484 12.38 -13.72 13.65
CA VAL A 484 11.85 -13.96 12.32
C VAL A 484 10.54 -14.72 12.44
N ASN A 485 9.53 -14.30 11.70
CA ASN A 485 8.26 -15.02 11.58
C ASN A 485 8.42 -16.14 10.54
N TYR A 486 8.86 -17.30 11.01
CA TYR A 486 8.91 -18.48 10.18
C TYR A 486 7.51 -18.98 9.81
N ARG A 487 7.43 -19.74 8.75
CA ARG A 487 6.22 -20.43 8.28
C ARG A 487 6.52 -21.90 8.05
N GLU A 488 5.47 -22.70 7.92
CA GLU A 488 5.62 -24.11 7.50
C GLU A 488 4.91 -24.32 6.16
N ALA A 489 5.40 -25.24 5.37
CA ALA A 489 4.80 -25.67 4.11
C ALA A 489 4.94 -27.18 3.93
N VAL A 490 4.23 -27.74 2.98
CA VAL A 490 4.36 -29.15 2.59
C VAL A 490 4.80 -29.25 1.14
N THR A 491 5.60 -30.26 0.84
CA THR A 491 6.20 -30.44 -0.49
C THR A 491 5.70 -31.67 -1.22
N ALA A 492 5.02 -32.60 -0.54
CA ALA A 492 4.51 -33.83 -1.14
C ALA A 492 3.02 -34.03 -0.80
N PRO A 493 2.21 -34.58 -1.74
CA PRO A 493 0.84 -34.92 -1.46
C PRO A 493 0.73 -36.23 -0.67
N TYR A 494 -0.25 -36.32 0.21
CA TYR A 494 -0.55 -37.54 0.95
C TYR A 494 -2.09 -37.69 1.11
N THR A 495 -2.60 -38.90 0.79
CA THR A 495 -4.01 -39.22 1.00
C THR A 495 -4.23 -39.88 2.37
N HIS A 496 -5.17 -39.34 3.13
CA HIS A 496 -5.51 -39.79 4.48
C HIS A 496 -7.03 -39.95 4.65
N ARG A 497 -7.42 -40.97 5.36
CA ARG A 497 -8.81 -41.14 5.82
C ARG A 497 -8.85 -40.99 7.35
N GLN A 498 -9.69 -40.09 7.83
CA GLN A 498 -9.86 -39.82 9.25
C GLN A 498 -11.32 -40.07 9.64
N VAL A 499 -11.49 -40.90 10.67
CA VAL A 499 -12.78 -41.09 11.32
C VAL A 499 -12.73 -40.44 12.70
N PHE A 500 -13.73 -39.64 13.00
CA PHE A 500 -13.97 -39.09 14.33
C PHE A 500 -15.26 -39.72 14.89
N LYS A 501 -15.13 -40.46 15.99
CA LYS A 501 -16.24 -41.07 16.70
C LYS A 501 -16.10 -40.87 18.20
N LYS A 502 -17.10 -40.26 18.82
CA LYS A 502 -17.14 -40.06 20.28
C LYS A 502 -18.55 -40.38 20.79
N GLN A 503 -18.63 -41.23 21.79
CA GLN A 503 -19.88 -41.61 22.43
C GLN A 503 -19.79 -41.27 23.91
N THR A 504 -20.63 -40.37 24.40
CA THR A 504 -20.70 -39.96 25.80
C THR A 504 -22.17 -39.92 26.19
N GLY A 505 -22.71 -41.01 26.74
CA GLY A 505 -23.99 -41.09 27.47
C GLY A 505 -25.20 -40.32 26.89
N GLY A 506 -25.36 -40.21 25.59
CA GLY A 506 -26.42 -39.48 24.89
C GLY A 506 -26.22 -39.48 23.37
N ARG A 507 -26.53 -38.39 22.67
CA ARG A 507 -26.28 -38.22 21.23
C ARG A 507 -24.78 -38.31 20.96
N GLY A 508 -24.36 -39.27 20.12
CA GLY A 508 -22.97 -39.45 19.73
C GLY A 508 -22.45 -38.35 18.80
N LYS A 509 -21.16 -38.39 18.49
CA LYS A 509 -20.49 -37.52 17.49
C LYS A 509 -19.82 -38.43 16.47
N PHE A 510 -20.07 -38.19 15.18
CA PHE A 510 -19.49 -38.96 14.10
C PHE A 510 -19.16 -38.10 12.90
N ALA A 511 -17.97 -38.27 12.35
CA ALA A 511 -17.57 -37.73 11.04
C ALA A 511 -16.49 -38.63 10.44
N ASP A 512 -16.54 -38.83 9.14
CA ASP A 512 -15.56 -39.61 8.38
C ASP A 512 -15.26 -38.87 7.09
N ILE A 513 -13.98 -38.52 6.89
CA ILE A 513 -13.51 -37.82 5.71
C ILE A 513 -12.28 -38.51 5.12
N GLN A 514 -12.21 -38.55 3.81
CA GLN A 514 -11.02 -38.96 3.06
C GLN A 514 -10.52 -37.75 2.28
N VAL A 515 -9.31 -37.33 2.58
CA VAL A 515 -8.71 -36.13 2.00
C VAL A 515 -7.34 -36.42 1.41
N GLU A 516 -6.98 -35.71 0.37
CA GLU A 516 -5.60 -35.59 -0.08
C GLU A 516 -5.09 -34.22 0.30
N ILE A 517 -3.99 -34.20 1.04
CA ILE A 517 -3.34 -32.96 1.53
C ILE A 517 -1.99 -32.85 0.83
N GLY A 518 -1.68 -31.67 0.29
CA GLY A 518 -0.42 -31.44 -0.42
C GLY A 518 -0.13 -29.96 -0.70
N PRO A 519 0.90 -29.69 -1.50
CA PRO A 519 1.22 -28.32 -1.92
C PRO A 519 0.10 -27.73 -2.80
N THR A 520 -0.08 -26.42 -2.72
CA THR A 520 -1.01 -25.67 -3.60
C THR A 520 -0.52 -25.64 -5.05
N ASP A 521 -1.41 -25.33 -5.95
CA ASP A 521 -1.06 -25.02 -7.33
C ASP A 521 -0.20 -23.75 -7.39
N GLU A 522 0.60 -23.60 -8.45
CA GLU A 522 1.51 -22.49 -8.60
C GLU A 522 0.78 -21.13 -8.50
N GLY A 523 1.30 -20.23 -7.67
CA GLY A 523 0.72 -18.90 -7.45
C GLY A 523 -0.45 -18.83 -6.46
N VAL A 524 -0.90 -19.97 -5.90
CA VAL A 524 -1.98 -20.00 -4.91
C VAL A 524 -1.41 -19.96 -3.49
N THR A 525 -1.85 -19.01 -2.68
CA THR A 525 -1.49 -18.88 -1.27
C THR A 525 -2.68 -19.18 -0.35
N GLY A 526 -2.40 -19.62 0.88
CA GLY A 526 -3.44 -19.97 1.85
C GLY A 526 -4.04 -21.35 1.62
N LEU A 527 -5.30 -21.55 2.01
CA LEU A 527 -6.01 -22.81 1.84
C LEU A 527 -6.64 -22.90 0.44
N GLN A 528 -6.20 -23.87 -0.35
CA GLN A 528 -6.85 -24.27 -1.58
C GLN A 528 -7.71 -25.50 -1.31
N PHE A 529 -9.01 -25.31 -1.08
CA PHE A 529 -9.95 -26.38 -0.81
C PHE A 529 -10.69 -26.80 -2.08
N VAL A 530 -10.72 -28.10 -2.38
CA VAL A 530 -11.39 -28.67 -3.56
C VAL A 530 -12.35 -29.78 -3.10
N ASP A 531 -13.63 -29.59 -3.38
CA ASP A 531 -14.64 -30.58 -3.13
C ASP A 531 -14.78 -31.56 -4.33
N GLU A 532 -14.44 -32.82 -4.14
CA GLU A 532 -14.57 -33.89 -5.14
C GLU A 532 -15.51 -35.01 -4.68
N VAL A 533 -16.30 -34.77 -3.61
CA VAL A 533 -17.22 -35.79 -3.08
C VAL A 533 -18.31 -36.13 -4.09
N LYS A 534 -18.45 -37.40 -4.39
CA LYS A 534 -19.48 -37.93 -5.29
C LYS A 534 -20.59 -38.64 -4.52
N GLY A 535 -21.81 -38.61 -5.07
CA GLY A 535 -22.92 -39.39 -4.55
C GLY A 535 -23.57 -38.89 -3.25
N GLY A 536 -23.18 -37.73 -2.72
CA GLY A 536 -23.77 -37.18 -1.49
C GLY A 536 -23.35 -37.92 -0.22
N ASN A 537 -22.21 -38.60 -0.23
CA ASN A 537 -21.66 -39.33 0.91
C ASN A 537 -21.39 -38.42 2.13
N ILE A 538 -21.08 -37.17 1.87
CA ILE A 538 -21.08 -36.10 2.86
C ILE A 538 -22.15 -35.09 2.45
N PRO A 539 -23.11 -34.75 3.32
CA PRO A 539 -24.08 -33.68 3.07
C PRO A 539 -23.40 -32.35 2.77
N ARG A 540 -23.88 -31.62 1.78
CA ARG A 540 -23.30 -30.33 1.34
C ARG A 540 -23.17 -29.33 2.48
N GLU A 541 -24.07 -29.37 3.45
CA GLU A 541 -24.05 -28.49 4.64
C GLU A 541 -22.83 -28.68 5.56
N PHE A 542 -22.15 -29.84 5.50
CA PHE A 542 -20.98 -30.17 6.31
C PHE A 542 -19.64 -29.87 5.62
N ILE A 543 -19.62 -29.71 4.29
CA ILE A 543 -18.42 -29.44 3.50
C ILE A 543 -17.75 -28.13 3.95
N PRO A 544 -18.46 -27.00 4.15
CA PRO A 544 -17.85 -25.78 4.69
C PRO A 544 -17.23 -25.96 6.08
N SER A 545 -17.73 -26.92 6.87
CA SER A 545 -17.18 -27.20 8.20
C SER A 545 -15.85 -27.96 8.11
N VAL A 546 -15.67 -28.80 7.10
CA VAL A 546 -14.38 -29.45 6.82
C VAL A 546 -13.36 -28.39 6.40
N GLU A 547 -13.70 -27.51 5.47
CA GLU A 547 -12.86 -26.41 5.03
C GLU A 547 -12.44 -25.52 6.20
N LYS A 548 -13.39 -25.08 7.03
CA LYS A 548 -13.14 -24.30 8.24
C LYS A 548 -12.22 -25.02 9.23
N GLY A 549 -12.34 -26.33 9.35
CA GLY A 549 -11.48 -27.17 10.18
C GLY A 549 -10.01 -27.13 9.72
N PHE A 550 -9.75 -27.25 8.42
CA PHE A 550 -8.41 -27.10 7.85
C PHE A 550 -7.90 -25.68 7.95
N GLN A 551 -8.70 -24.68 7.64
CA GLN A 551 -8.34 -23.26 7.77
C GLN A 551 -7.89 -22.92 9.20
N SER A 552 -8.62 -23.39 10.20
CA SER A 552 -8.27 -23.19 11.60
C SER A 552 -7.00 -23.96 11.99
N ALA A 553 -6.78 -25.16 11.46
CA ALA A 553 -5.61 -25.98 11.76
C ALA A 553 -4.31 -25.40 11.19
N MET A 554 -4.37 -24.70 10.06
CA MET A 554 -3.21 -24.07 9.42
C MET A 554 -2.52 -22.99 10.26
N SER A 555 -3.18 -22.47 11.29
CA SER A 555 -2.56 -21.51 12.21
C SER A 555 -1.42 -22.10 13.04
N ASN A 556 -1.35 -23.44 13.16
CA ASN A 556 -0.32 -24.16 13.89
C ASN A 556 0.22 -25.33 13.09
N GLY A 557 1.40 -25.19 12.50
CA GLY A 557 2.11 -26.27 11.83
C GLY A 557 2.61 -27.35 12.81
N ILE A 558 3.19 -28.41 12.29
CA ILE A 558 3.60 -29.58 13.07
C ILE A 558 5.10 -29.66 13.36
N LEU A 559 5.95 -28.88 12.64
CA LEU A 559 7.40 -28.89 12.85
C LEU A 559 7.80 -28.13 14.10
N ALA A 560 7.37 -26.88 14.18
CA ALA A 560 7.68 -25.98 15.29
C ALA A 560 6.48 -25.13 15.74
N GLY A 561 5.31 -25.40 15.18
CA GLY A 561 4.07 -24.70 15.48
C GLY A 561 3.90 -23.36 14.77
N PHE A 562 4.70 -23.10 13.74
CA PHE A 562 4.52 -21.89 12.92
C PHE A 562 3.32 -22.02 11.98
N PRO A 563 2.66 -20.91 11.64
CA PRO A 563 1.55 -20.96 10.69
C PRO A 563 1.96 -21.51 9.32
N MET A 564 1.04 -22.22 8.66
CA MET A 564 1.26 -22.72 7.30
C MET A 564 1.15 -21.57 6.29
N THR A 565 2.03 -21.57 5.27
CA THR A 565 1.97 -20.60 4.17
C THR A 565 0.81 -20.92 3.21
N SER A 566 0.72 -22.19 2.81
CA SER A 566 -0.24 -22.66 1.83
C SER A 566 -0.51 -24.15 2.03
N LEU A 567 -1.71 -24.61 1.69
CA LEU A 567 -2.12 -26.00 1.78
C LEU A 567 -3.23 -26.29 0.77
N LYS A 568 -3.06 -27.30 -0.05
CA LYS A 568 -4.14 -27.84 -0.89
C LYS A 568 -4.78 -29.02 -0.19
N VAL A 569 -6.11 -28.97 -0.09
CA VAL A 569 -6.91 -30.06 0.47
C VAL A 569 -7.98 -30.44 -0.55
N ARG A 570 -7.92 -31.66 -1.04
CA ARG A 570 -8.96 -32.27 -1.90
C ARG A 570 -9.79 -33.19 -1.03
N LEU A 571 -11.07 -32.87 -0.83
CA LEU A 571 -12.02 -33.74 -0.13
C LEU A 571 -12.55 -34.76 -1.12
N LEU A 572 -12.07 -36.02 -1.02
CA LEU A 572 -12.30 -37.06 -2.00
C LEU A 572 -13.58 -37.86 -1.72
N ASP A 573 -13.79 -38.24 -0.44
CA ASP A 573 -14.88 -39.07 -0.01
C ASP A 573 -15.11 -38.95 1.50
N GLY A 574 -16.13 -39.61 2.02
CA GLY A 574 -16.40 -39.69 3.45
C GLY A 574 -17.73 -40.37 3.75
N SER A 575 -18.15 -40.29 4.99
CA SER A 575 -19.48 -40.78 5.39
C SER A 575 -20.01 -39.95 6.59
N PHE A 576 -21.32 -39.99 6.77
CA PHE A 576 -22.00 -39.36 7.88
C PHE A 576 -22.99 -40.30 8.54
N HIS A 577 -23.36 -39.98 9.77
CA HIS A 577 -24.41 -40.71 10.50
C HIS A 577 -25.61 -39.77 10.69
N PRO A 578 -26.85 -40.18 10.31
CA PRO A 578 -28.01 -39.28 10.32
C PRO A 578 -28.34 -38.59 11.65
N VAL A 579 -27.95 -39.21 12.77
CA VAL A 579 -28.23 -38.68 14.12
C VAL A 579 -27.00 -38.07 14.79
N ASP A 580 -25.81 -38.67 14.57
CA ASP A 580 -24.58 -38.32 15.31
C ASP A 580 -23.64 -37.37 14.56
N SER A 581 -23.95 -37.03 13.31
CA SER A 581 -23.17 -36.10 12.52
C SER A 581 -23.69 -34.68 12.67
N ASP A 582 -22.76 -33.74 12.86
CA ASP A 582 -23.01 -32.31 12.88
C ASP A 582 -21.77 -31.52 12.35
N ALA A 583 -21.95 -30.22 12.12
CA ALA A 583 -20.93 -29.35 11.62
C ALA A 583 -19.63 -29.38 12.46
N LEU A 584 -19.78 -29.40 13.78
CA LEU A 584 -18.65 -29.43 14.72
C LEU A 584 -17.86 -30.74 14.62
N SER A 585 -18.54 -31.86 14.41
CA SER A 585 -17.90 -33.19 14.26
C SER A 585 -17.01 -33.24 13.02
N PHE A 586 -17.45 -32.64 11.91
CA PHE A 586 -16.67 -32.54 10.69
C PHE A 586 -15.50 -31.54 10.83
N GLU A 587 -15.68 -30.41 11.52
CA GLU A 587 -14.59 -29.48 11.82
C GLU A 587 -13.49 -30.14 12.68
N ILE A 588 -13.85 -30.89 13.71
CA ILE A 588 -12.91 -31.64 14.55
C ILE A 588 -12.22 -32.74 13.73
N CYS A 589 -12.97 -33.49 12.92
CA CYS A 589 -12.42 -34.54 12.05
C CYS A 589 -11.37 -33.99 11.08
N ALA A 590 -11.62 -32.82 10.50
CA ALA A 590 -10.66 -32.12 9.62
C ALA A 590 -9.38 -31.73 10.36
N ARG A 591 -9.48 -31.19 11.58
CA ARG A 591 -8.30 -30.87 12.41
C ARG A 591 -7.48 -32.09 12.77
N LEU A 592 -8.13 -33.22 13.08
CA LEU A 592 -7.45 -34.49 13.35
C LEU A 592 -6.77 -35.02 12.09
N ALA A 593 -7.45 -34.96 10.93
CA ALA A 593 -6.86 -35.34 9.64
C ALA A 593 -5.60 -34.53 9.34
N PHE A 594 -5.67 -33.21 9.54
CA PHE A 594 -4.52 -32.33 9.37
C PHE A 594 -3.33 -32.79 10.24
N ARG A 595 -3.52 -32.96 11.55
CA ARG A 595 -2.44 -33.33 12.48
C ARG A 595 -1.80 -34.67 12.11
N LYS A 596 -2.59 -35.70 11.73
CA LYS A 596 -2.08 -37.04 11.43
C LYS A 596 -1.45 -37.17 10.04
N ALA A 597 -1.96 -36.42 9.07
CA ALA A 597 -1.50 -36.52 7.69
C ALA A 597 -0.30 -35.63 7.38
N LEU A 598 -0.23 -34.45 8.01
CA LEU A 598 0.74 -33.41 7.63
C LEU A 598 2.19 -33.88 7.74
N GLY A 599 2.53 -34.70 8.74
CA GLY A 599 3.89 -35.26 8.92
C GLY A 599 4.34 -36.16 7.77
N LYS A 600 3.40 -36.70 6.97
CA LYS A 600 3.67 -37.54 5.80
C LYS A 600 3.70 -36.74 4.49
N CYS A 601 3.37 -35.45 4.54
CA CYS A 601 3.38 -34.54 3.39
C CYS A 601 4.75 -33.86 3.17
N ALA A 602 5.83 -34.40 3.75
CA ALA A 602 7.18 -33.82 3.73
C ALA A 602 7.18 -32.32 4.14
N PRO A 603 6.84 -32.02 5.40
CA PRO A 603 6.77 -30.64 5.88
C PRO A 603 8.15 -29.98 5.93
N VAL A 604 8.23 -28.72 5.54
CA VAL A 604 9.44 -27.90 5.52
C VAL A 604 9.23 -26.58 6.25
N LEU A 605 10.31 -26.05 6.84
CA LEU A 605 10.32 -24.73 7.46
C LEU A 605 10.64 -23.69 6.39
N MET A 606 9.90 -22.58 6.41
CA MET A 606 10.03 -21.48 5.47
C MET A 606 10.48 -20.21 6.19
N GLU A 607 11.41 -19.47 5.59
CA GLU A 607 11.89 -18.18 6.07
C GLU A 607 11.56 -17.03 5.11
N PRO A 608 11.34 -15.81 5.60
CA PRO A 608 11.12 -14.66 4.74
C PRO A 608 12.43 -14.25 4.06
N ILE A 609 12.37 -14.11 2.74
CA ILE A 609 13.45 -13.61 1.89
C ILE A 609 13.14 -12.15 1.56
N MET A 610 14.13 -11.30 1.80
CA MET A 610 14.04 -9.88 1.53
C MET A 610 14.73 -9.56 0.20
N SER A 611 14.17 -8.61 -0.53
CA SER A 611 14.81 -7.95 -1.65
C SER A 611 15.63 -6.80 -1.09
N LEU A 612 16.94 -6.92 -1.13
CA LEU A 612 17.86 -5.92 -0.64
C LEU A 612 18.54 -5.23 -1.81
N GLU A 613 18.54 -3.91 -1.80
CA GLU A 613 19.36 -3.10 -2.70
C GLU A 613 20.35 -2.28 -1.88
N VAL A 614 21.60 -2.31 -2.28
CA VAL A 614 22.68 -1.52 -1.68
C VAL A 614 23.26 -0.61 -2.73
N VAL A 615 23.26 0.70 -2.45
CA VAL A 615 23.94 1.70 -3.26
C VAL A 615 25.24 2.07 -2.57
N THR A 616 26.37 1.83 -3.22
CA THR A 616 27.71 2.01 -2.64
C THR A 616 28.67 2.60 -3.67
N PRO A 617 29.72 3.36 -3.26
CA PRO A 617 30.83 3.68 -4.13
C PRO A 617 31.55 2.41 -4.63
N GLU A 618 32.16 2.47 -5.82
CA GLU A 618 32.84 1.35 -6.46
C GLU A 618 33.89 0.69 -5.56
N ASP A 619 34.63 1.50 -4.81
CA ASP A 619 35.69 1.04 -3.92
C ASP A 619 35.23 0.04 -2.85
N TYR A 620 33.96 0.10 -2.43
CA TYR A 620 33.39 -0.76 -1.39
C TYR A 620 32.52 -1.90 -1.93
N MET A 621 32.29 -1.97 -3.25
CA MET A 621 31.40 -2.97 -3.85
C MET A 621 31.83 -4.40 -3.51
N GLY A 622 33.12 -4.69 -3.55
CA GLY A 622 33.67 -6.02 -3.24
C GLY A 622 33.41 -6.45 -1.79
N GLU A 623 33.51 -5.52 -0.84
CA GLU A 623 33.24 -5.78 0.58
C GLU A 623 31.75 -6.00 0.82
N VAL A 624 30.89 -5.21 0.18
CA VAL A 624 29.44 -5.35 0.26
C VAL A 624 29.00 -6.70 -0.29
N VAL A 625 29.44 -7.08 -1.49
CA VAL A 625 29.13 -8.38 -2.10
C VAL A 625 29.65 -9.53 -1.24
N GLY A 626 30.85 -9.40 -0.70
CA GLY A 626 31.44 -10.39 0.20
C GLY A 626 30.66 -10.58 1.50
N ASP A 627 30.14 -9.49 2.08
CA ASP A 627 29.31 -9.55 3.28
C ASP A 627 27.92 -10.15 2.98
N LEU A 628 27.29 -9.76 1.88
CA LEU A 628 26.00 -10.32 1.46
C LEU A 628 26.08 -11.83 1.21
N ASN A 629 27.16 -12.32 0.57
CA ASN A 629 27.37 -13.75 0.37
C ASN A 629 27.53 -14.48 1.70
N ARG A 630 28.23 -13.91 2.69
CA ARG A 630 28.33 -14.48 4.04
C ARG A 630 26.96 -14.58 4.74
N ARG A 631 26.04 -13.67 4.44
CA ARG A 631 24.66 -13.63 4.95
C ARG A 631 23.68 -14.47 4.12
N ARG A 632 24.18 -15.46 3.39
CA ARG A 632 23.34 -16.30 2.50
C ARG A 632 22.60 -15.50 1.42
N GLY A 633 23.07 -14.31 1.11
CA GLY A 633 22.48 -13.46 0.07
C GLY A 633 22.78 -14.01 -1.31
N GLN A 634 21.77 -14.06 -2.15
CA GLN A 634 21.89 -14.36 -3.57
C GLN A 634 21.91 -13.05 -4.36
N ILE A 635 23.03 -12.70 -4.96
CA ILE A 635 23.14 -11.53 -5.82
C ILE A 635 22.31 -11.78 -7.09
N VAL A 636 21.35 -10.89 -7.35
CA VAL A 636 20.44 -10.98 -8.51
C VAL A 636 20.94 -10.12 -9.65
N ASP A 637 21.43 -8.92 -9.31
CA ASP A 637 21.83 -7.92 -10.29
C ASP A 637 22.88 -6.97 -9.73
N MET A 638 23.71 -6.43 -10.60
CA MET A 638 24.69 -5.40 -10.27
C MET A 638 24.68 -4.34 -11.37
N ASP A 639 24.34 -3.14 -11.01
CA ASP A 639 24.24 -2.00 -11.94
C ASP A 639 25.21 -0.88 -11.54
N SER A 640 25.46 0.05 -12.45
CA SER A 640 26.32 1.20 -12.23
C SER A 640 25.59 2.50 -12.55
N LYS A 641 25.63 3.45 -11.63
CA LYS A 641 25.01 4.77 -11.78
C LYS A 641 26.02 5.86 -11.48
N GLY A 642 26.71 6.35 -12.52
CA GLY A 642 27.83 7.27 -12.35
C GLY A 642 28.95 6.63 -11.54
N ASN A 643 29.35 7.24 -10.41
CA ASN A 643 30.36 6.72 -9.49
C ASN A 643 29.77 5.77 -8.42
N ALA A 644 28.47 5.52 -8.42
CA ALA A 644 27.84 4.59 -7.51
C ALA A 644 27.59 3.22 -8.17
N ARG A 645 27.72 2.15 -7.39
CA ARG A 645 27.36 0.79 -7.75
C ARG A 645 26.11 0.38 -6.99
N ILE A 646 25.21 -0.29 -7.69
CA ILE A 646 23.95 -0.79 -7.14
C ILE A 646 24.04 -2.31 -7.11
N VAL A 647 23.94 -2.89 -5.92
CA VAL A 647 23.94 -4.35 -5.71
C VAL A 647 22.54 -4.75 -5.28
N LYS A 648 21.86 -5.56 -6.09
CA LYS A 648 20.55 -6.14 -5.78
C LYS A 648 20.73 -7.60 -5.35
N ALA A 649 20.18 -7.96 -4.20
CA ALA A 649 20.29 -9.30 -3.65
C ALA A 649 18.98 -9.79 -3.03
N LYS A 650 18.79 -11.11 -3.02
CA LYS A 650 17.78 -11.79 -2.22
C LYS A 650 18.45 -12.35 -0.97
N VAL A 651 18.01 -11.92 0.20
CA VAL A 651 18.69 -12.24 1.47
C VAL A 651 17.67 -12.70 2.50
N PRO A 652 17.99 -13.74 3.32
CA PRO A 652 17.12 -14.14 4.42
C PRO A 652 17.06 -13.05 5.49
N LEU A 653 15.87 -12.76 6.00
CA LEU A 653 15.69 -11.75 7.05
C LEU A 653 16.48 -12.08 8.31
N SER A 654 16.63 -13.36 8.66
CA SER A 654 17.38 -13.82 9.82
C SER A 654 18.84 -13.35 9.84
N GLU A 655 19.42 -13.13 8.67
CA GLU A 655 20.83 -12.69 8.50
C GLU A 655 20.96 -11.16 8.41
N GLN A 656 19.84 -10.41 8.45
CA GLN A 656 19.82 -8.98 8.19
C GLN A 656 19.71 -8.11 9.44
N PHE A 657 19.49 -8.69 10.61
CA PHE A 657 19.45 -7.91 11.85
C PHE A 657 20.77 -7.16 12.08
N GLY A 658 20.67 -5.85 12.29
CA GLY A 658 21.82 -4.97 12.45
C GLY A 658 22.65 -4.73 11.18
N TYR A 659 22.20 -5.16 10.00
CA TYR A 659 22.93 -5.01 8.74
C TYR A 659 23.29 -3.56 8.42
N VAL A 660 22.40 -2.61 8.65
CA VAL A 660 22.63 -1.18 8.39
C VAL A 660 23.87 -0.68 9.14
N THR A 661 24.08 -1.12 10.38
CA THR A 661 25.26 -0.74 11.19
C THR A 661 26.53 -1.35 10.60
N VAL A 662 26.48 -2.61 10.20
CA VAL A 662 27.61 -3.29 9.56
C VAL A 662 27.95 -2.64 8.22
N LEU A 663 26.94 -2.35 7.38
CA LEU A 663 27.11 -1.67 6.10
C LEU A 663 27.77 -0.30 6.26
N ARG A 664 27.34 0.49 7.24
CA ARG A 664 27.95 1.79 7.54
C ARG A 664 29.40 1.65 7.94
N THR A 665 29.73 0.63 8.73
CA THR A 665 31.12 0.36 9.14
C THR A 665 31.99 -0.05 7.94
N LEU A 666 31.51 -0.98 7.12
CA LEU A 666 32.22 -1.45 5.92
C LEU A 666 32.48 -0.34 4.90
N THR A 667 31.55 0.59 4.76
CA THR A 667 31.58 1.60 3.69
C THR A 667 31.91 3.00 4.21
N SER A 668 32.38 3.14 5.45
CA SER A 668 32.63 4.43 6.11
C SER A 668 31.43 5.39 6.04
N GLY A 669 30.22 4.84 6.14
CA GLY A 669 28.97 5.59 6.07
C GLY A 669 28.53 6.03 4.67
N ARG A 670 29.23 5.58 3.61
CA ARG A 670 29.00 6.04 2.24
C ARG A 670 27.97 5.20 1.46
N ALA A 671 27.60 4.02 1.95
CA ALA A 671 26.56 3.20 1.34
C ALA A 671 25.21 3.40 2.02
N THR A 672 24.16 3.23 1.22
CA THR A 672 22.79 3.17 1.69
C THR A 672 22.19 1.84 1.29
N SER A 673 21.21 1.35 2.06
CA SER A 673 20.50 0.12 1.73
C SER A 673 18.99 0.31 1.88
N THR A 674 18.25 -0.36 1.02
CA THR A 674 16.79 -0.47 1.07
C THR A 674 16.44 -1.94 1.05
N MET A 675 15.53 -2.37 1.93
CA MET A 675 15.13 -3.76 2.07
C MET A 675 13.62 -3.86 2.12
N GLU A 676 13.05 -4.77 1.32
CA GLU A 676 11.61 -5.03 1.31
C GLU A 676 11.35 -6.55 1.28
N PHE A 677 10.18 -6.97 1.79
CA PHE A 677 9.78 -8.37 1.73
C PHE A 677 9.57 -8.81 0.27
N SER A 678 10.11 -9.98 -0.08
CA SER A 678 9.97 -10.57 -1.40
C SER A 678 9.05 -11.80 -1.39
N HIS A 679 9.45 -12.86 -0.72
CA HIS A 679 8.73 -14.13 -0.66
C HIS A 679 9.24 -14.99 0.50
N TYR A 680 8.56 -16.09 0.76
CA TYR A 680 9.05 -17.14 1.64
C TYR A 680 9.82 -18.21 0.85
N ALA A 681 10.96 -18.67 1.38
CA ALA A 681 11.73 -19.78 0.82
C ALA A 681 12.06 -20.82 1.89
N GLU A 682 12.39 -22.03 1.45
CA GLU A 682 12.76 -23.13 2.34
C GLU A 682 14.05 -22.83 3.09
N VAL A 683 14.03 -23.05 4.41
CA VAL A 683 15.22 -22.94 5.26
C VAL A 683 16.14 -24.13 5.04
N PRO A 684 17.47 -23.93 4.86
CA PRO A 684 18.41 -25.05 4.79
C PRO A 684 18.28 -26.02 5.97
N ALA A 685 18.32 -27.32 5.70
CA ALA A 685 18.00 -28.36 6.68
C ALA A 685 18.80 -28.28 8.02
N SER A 686 20.04 -27.83 7.96
CA SER A 686 20.89 -27.62 9.16
C SER A 686 20.35 -26.51 10.05
N LEU A 687 19.93 -25.39 9.47
CA LEU A 687 19.39 -24.23 10.17
C LEU A 687 17.95 -24.49 10.62
N ALA A 688 17.17 -25.19 9.80
CA ALA A 688 15.80 -25.57 10.16
C ALA A 688 15.78 -26.38 11.47
N LYS A 689 16.73 -27.33 11.63
CA LYS A 689 16.89 -28.10 12.84
C LYS A 689 17.18 -27.21 14.07
N GLU A 690 18.08 -26.24 13.94
CA GLU A 690 18.38 -25.31 15.03
C GLU A 690 17.18 -24.46 15.45
N VAL A 691 16.41 -23.99 14.46
CA VAL A 691 15.21 -23.21 14.73
C VAL A 691 14.13 -24.05 15.44
N ILE A 692 13.91 -25.29 14.97
CA ILE A 692 12.95 -26.22 15.56
C ILE A 692 13.38 -26.58 16.99
N ASP A 693 14.65 -26.87 17.23
CA ASP A 693 15.18 -27.22 18.55
C ASP A 693 15.09 -26.04 19.55
N LYS A 694 15.30 -24.79 19.08
CA LYS A 694 15.16 -23.57 19.91
C LYS A 694 13.71 -23.28 20.33
N GLN A 695 12.74 -23.63 19.48
CA GLN A 695 11.30 -23.44 19.79
C GLN A 695 10.79 -24.48 20.81
N GLY A 696 11.63 -25.48 21.15
CA GLY A 696 11.25 -26.59 21.98
C GLY A 696 10.30 -27.54 21.24
N HIS A 697 10.61 -28.83 21.22
CA HIS A 697 9.71 -29.83 20.71
C HIS A 697 8.32 -29.64 21.35
N ARG A 698 7.36 -29.07 20.63
CA ARG A 698 5.97 -29.45 20.82
C ARG A 698 5.94 -30.92 20.42
N LYS A 699 6.13 -31.80 21.40
CA LYS A 699 5.72 -33.19 21.24
C LYS A 699 4.31 -33.12 20.65
N VAL A 700 4.17 -33.53 19.40
CA VAL A 700 2.90 -34.09 18.96
C VAL A 700 2.66 -35.17 19.99
N LEU A 701 1.76 -34.90 20.94
CA LEU A 701 1.29 -35.91 21.86
C LEU A 701 0.79 -37.04 20.93
N ASP A 702 1.54 -38.12 20.90
CA ASP A 702 1.01 -39.41 20.46
C ASP A 702 -0.21 -39.61 21.34
N ASP A 703 -1.38 -39.29 20.77
CA ASP A 703 -2.63 -39.50 21.42
C ASP A 703 -2.78 -40.99 21.60
N GLU A 704 -2.73 -41.36 22.83
CA GLU A 704 -3.28 -42.61 23.31
C GLU A 704 -4.66 -42.84 22.69
N GLU A 705 -4.89 -44.09 22.33
CA GLU A 705 -6.00 -44.78 21.72
C GLU A 705 -7.43 -44.23 21.97
#